data_618fd99544ebda92ae6e86b475db5e05
#
_entry.id   618fd99544ebda92ae6e86b475db5e05
#
_cell.length_a   1.000
_cell.length_b   1.000
_cell.length_c   1.000
_cell.angle_alpha   90.00
_cell.angle_beta   90.00
_cell.angle_gamma   90.00
#
_symmetry.space_group_name_H-M   'P 1'
#
loop_
_entity.id
_entity.type
_entity.pdbx_description
1 polymer ?
#
loop_
_entity_poly.entity_id
_entity_poly.type
_entity_poly.pdbx_seq_one_letter_code
_entity_poly.pdbx_strand_id
1 'polypeptide(L)'
;MNIEKLISLRQQIIKKDFSRMNDMQLEAVLTTKGPLLVLAGAGSGKTTVLVNRIVNLVKYGESYYSSDFSRPVREGDEKLLENYLAGDTSLFEAEELLSVRPAKPWQILAITFTNKAAGELKERICKALGEDGNDVWASTFHSTCAKILRRHADEIGYTHNFTIYDSDDSKRAAKECIKRLGYDEKMIPVKSVLSEISRAKDELITPAEFIATSQADIRLKKIGEVYEEYQKFLKAADAMDFDDLIVNMVKLLRTNKETREYYQNRFKYIMVDEYQDTNHAQYVLTALLAAGHENICVVGDDDQSIYRFRGATIENILSFEKQYKNAKVIRLEQNYRSTQTILDAANAVIANNEQRKGKNLWTDNGQGAKIEFYVAEDELAESRHVADTIVSNVADGEEWNDHAVLYRMNAQSNLIEQSFIRSGVPYRMIGGHRFYDRKEIKDAMAYLYVVNNTADEIRLRRIINEPKRGIGETSLNAVFEIANGLGVEPFEVIRSADQYAKLSRASSKLMAFGKLIDSFREKLEIMPLADLLGVILDETGYTLSLANEPEKYQERVANLSELGNNIRRYCEENPDGDLNGFLQETALLTDIDNYNAQTQAVVMMTIHSAKGLEFPNVLIVGMEEGIFPGMQTILYEPENIEEERRLAYVAITRAKKKLYISSASTRMLYGMTNRNRPSRFVEEIPDELLDKRGARPMSYQTYGIPQQRSAGQGSASREFSKPSSQSPARVSNAIPQKPAYGFSASSGFSGVGAKKPAAAAQSYSVGETVKHKAYGTGVILGVQKMANDTMLEIAFEKVGTKKIMANYAKLEKE
;
A
#
# COMPACT_ATOMS: atom_id res chain seq x y z
N MET A 1 43.97 -29.41 -25.13
CA MET A 1 42.71 -28.74 -24.83
C MET A 1 42.76 -28.20 -23.40
N ASN A 2 42.66 -26.90 -23.21
CA ASN A 2 42.79 -26.30 -21.87
C ASN A 2 41.38 -25.98 -21.31
N ILE A 3 40.85 -26.88 -20.47
CA ILE A 3 39.52 -26.72 -19.85
C ILE A 3 39.45 -25.46 -18.97
N GLU A 4 40.52 -25.11 -18.26
CA GLU A 4 40.59 -23.93 -17.42
C GLU A 4 40.45 -22.64 -18.27
N LYS A 5 41.05 -22.63 -19.47
CA LYS A 5 40.90 -21.50 -20.39
C LYS A 5 39.45 -21.35 -20.89
N LEU A 6 38.78 -22.45 -21.22
CA LEU A 6 37.38 -22.45 -21.63
C LEU A 6 36.47 -21.93 -20.50
N ILE A 7 36.73 -22.38 -19.27
CA ILE A 7 35.96 -21.86 -18.08
C ILE A 7 36.23 -20.35 -17.92
N SER A 8 37.48 -19.91 -18.06
CA SER A 8 37.80 -18.47 -17.96
C SER A 8 37.12 -17.64 -19.05
N LEU A 9 37.12 -18.11 -20.31
CA LEU A 9 36.42 -17.45 -21.42
C LEU A 9 34.88 -17.38 -21.15
N ARG A 10 34.28 -18.48 -20.72
CA ARG A 10 32.90 -18.54 -20.34
C ARG A 10 32.55 -17.51 -19.23
N GLN A 11 33.40 -17.44 -18.20
CA GLN A 11 33.20 -16.47 -17.12
C GLN A 11 33.35 -15.03 -17.63
N GLN A 12 34.26 -14.75 -18.52
CA GLN A 12 34.42 -13.43 -19.14
C GLN A 12 33.20 -13.04 -19.97
N ILE A 13 32.65 -13.97 -20.75
CA ILE A 13 31.44 -13.77 -21.56
C ILE A 13 30.27 -13.45 -20.66
N ILE A 14 30.01 -14.27 -19.64
CA ILE A 14 28.89 -14.05 -18.69
C ILE A 14 29.04 -12.70 -17.97
N LYS A 15 30.26 -12.35 -17.51
CA LYS A 15 30.49 -11.03 -16.90
C LYS A 15 30.25 -9.88 -17.87
N LYS A 16 30.58 -10.03 -19.14
CA LYS A 16 30.37 -9.01 -20.18
C LYS A 16 28.89 -8.71 -20.37
N ASP A 17 28.00 -9.73 -20.32
CA ASP A 17 26.53 -9.56 -20.41
C ASP A 17 25.96 -8.76 -19.24
N PHE A 18 26.58 -8.85 -18.07
CA PHE A 18 26.18 -8.14 -16.86
C PHE A 18 27.11 -6.98 -16.48
N SER A 19 27.86 -6.44 -17.44
CA SER A 19 28.92 -5.41 -17.22
C SER A 19 28.39 -4.07 -16.65
N ARG A 20 27.07 -3.82 -16.69
CA ARG A 20 26.43 -2.62 -16.09
C ARG A 20 26.22 -2.72 -14.58
N MET A 21 26.52 -3.88 -14.00
CA MET A 21 26.33 -4.13 -12.57
C MET A 21 27.60 -3.86 -11.80
N ASN A 22 27.47 -3.34 -10.58
CA ASN A 22 28.59 -3.31 -9.66
C ASN A 22 28.91 -4.72 -9.14
N ASP A 23 30.08 -4.87 -8.48
CA ASP A 23 30.58 -6.18 -8.04
C ASP A 23 29.60 -6.94 -7.15
N MET A 24 28.94 -6.26 -6.20
CA MET A 24 27.98 -6.90 -5.29
C MET A 24 26.70 -7.32 -6.00
N GLN A 25 26.20 -6.49 -6.90
CA GLN A 25 25.05 -6.84 -7.74
C GLN A 25 25.38 -8.04 -8.63
N LEU A 26 26.56 -8.03 -9.26
CA LEU A 26 27.02 -9.12 -10.11
C LEU A 26 27.17 -10.42 -9.31
N GLU A 27 27.73 -10.36 -8.11
CA GLU A 27 27.85 -11.52 -7.23
C GLU A 27 26.48 -12.12 -6.89
N ALA A 28 25.48 -11.27 -6.60
CA ALA A 28 24.11 -11.71 -6.34
C ALA A 28 23.45 -12.38 -7.55
N VAL A 29 23.71 -11.88 -8.76
CA VAL A 29 23.22 -12.46 -10.02
C VAL A 29 23.85 -13.81 -10.29
N LEU A 30 25.15 -13.94 -10.08
CA LEU A 30 25.92 -15.15 -10.40
C LEU A 30 25.79 -16.27 -9.35
N THR A 31 25.33 -15.95 -8.13
CA THR A 31 25.10 -16.95 -7.07
C THR A 31 23.78 -17.67 -7.31
N THR A 32 23.76 -18.75 -8.10
CA THR A 32 22.53 -19.39 -8.59
C THR A 32 21.96 -20.47 -7.67
N LYS A 33 22.76 -21.09 -6.81
CA LYS A 33 22.37 -22.21 -5.93
C LYS A 33 22.26 -21.82 -4.46
N GLY A 34 21.37 -22.50 -3.78
CA GLY A 34 21.18 -22.40 -2.33
C GLY A 34 20.47 -21.13 -1.88
N PRO A 35 20.29 -20.97 -0.57
CA PRO A 35 19.62 -19.81 -0.01
C PRO A 35 20.51 -18.57 -0.10
N LEU A 36 19.94 -17.50 -0.64
CA LEU A 36 20.58 -16.20 -0.82
C LEU A 36 19.75 -15.08 -0.20
N LEU A 37 20.35 -14.30 0.69
CA LEU A 37 19.81 -13.07 1.21
C LEU A 37 20.55 -11.87 0.59
N VAL A 38 19.81 -11.04 -0.14
CA VAL A 38 20.31 -9.76 -0.66
C VAL A 38 19.77 -8.64 0.21
N LEU A 39 20.62 -8.13 1.10
CA LEU A 39 20.33 -6.95 1.91
C LEU A 39 20.59 -5.70 1.09
N ALA A 40 19.53 -5.12 0.57
CA ALA A 40 19.61 -4.09 -0.45
C ALA A 40 19.00 -2.78 0.05
N GLY A 41 19.82 -1.77 0.25
CA GLY A 41 19.35 -0.45 0.70
C GLY A 41 18.41 0.23 -0.30
N ALA A 42 17.82 1.35 0.11
CA ALA A 42 16.99 2.16 -0.77
C ALA A 42 17.76 2.54 -2.04
N GLY A 43 17.13 2.45 -3.22
CA GLY A 43 17.73 2.86 -4.49
C GLY A 43 18.98 2.08 -4.95
N SER A 44 19.28 0.91 -4.36
CA SER A 44 20.46 0.10 -4.68
C SER A 44 20.26 -0.86 -5.88
N GLY A 45 19.12 -0.82 -6.54
CA GLY A 45 18.85 -1.64 -7.72
C GLY A 45 18.33 -3.05 -7.41
N LYS A 46 17.57 -3.25 -6.31
CA LYS A 46 16.93 -4.52 -5.92
C LYS A 46 16.29 -5.26 -7.11
N THR A 47 15.36 -4.60 -7.78
CA THR A 47 14.63 -5.17 -8.92
C THR A 47 15.56 -5.49 -10.09
N THR A 48 16.60 -4.66 -10.33
CA THR A 48 17.61 -4.91 -11.37
C THR A 48 18.36 -6.20 -11.09
N VAL A 49 18.76 -6.44 -9.84
CA VAL A 49 19.42 -7.71 -9.45
C VAL A 49 18.49 -8.90 -9.67
N LEU A 50 17.20 -8.80 -9.25
CA LEU A 50 16.25 -9.90 -9.45
C LEU A 50 16.05 -10.22 -10.93
N VAL A 51 15.81 -9.21 -11.78
CA VAL A 51 15.66 -9.41 -13.23
C VAL A 51 16.89 -10.06 -13.84
N ASN A 52 18.08 -9.52 -13.58
CA ASN A 52 19.31 -10.07 -14.16
C ASN A 52 19.66 -11.47 -13.62
N ARG A 53 19.30 -11.76 -12.37
CA ARG A 53 19.40 -13.12 -11.82
C ARG A 53 18.48 -14.10 -12.57
N ILE A 54 17.24 -13.71 -12.87
CA ILE A 54 16.33 -14.51 -13.70
C ILE A 54 16.92 -14.73 -15.08
N VAL A 55 17.43 -13.68 -15.72
CA VAL A 55 18.10 -13.76 -17.03
C VAL A 55 19.29 -14.70 -16.99
N ASN A 56 20.14 -14.61 -15.95
CA ASN A 56 21.28 -15.49 -15.78
C ASN A 56 20.86 -16.96 -15.62
N LEU A 57 19.83 -17.23 -14.83
CA LEU A 57 19.29 -18.58 -14.63
C LEU A 57 18.75 -19.19 -15.92
N VAL A 58 18.02 -18.40 -16.73
CA VAL A 58 17.42 -18.88 -17.98
C VAL A 58 18.48 -19.06 -19.08
N LYS A 59 19.39 -18.09 -19.25
CA LYS A 59 20.41 -18.15 -20.29
C LYS A 59 21.56 -19.11 -19.98
N TYR A 60 22.10 -19.04 -18.76
CA TYR A 60 23.35 -19.67 -18.40
C TYR A 60 23.21 -20.74 -17.31
N GLY A 61 22.13 -20.68 -16.51
CA GLY A 61 21.92 -21.63 -15.42
C GLY A 61 23.02 -21.57 -14.36
N GLU A 62 23.67 -22.69 -14.10
CA GLU A 62 24.68 -22.85 -13.06
C GLU A 62 26.12 -22.66 -13.59
N SER A 63 26.28 -22.18 -14.81
CA SER A 63 27.55 -22.32 -15.56
C SER A 63 28.70 -21.50 -15.00
N TYR A 64 28.46 -20.34 -14.37
CA TYR A 64 29.56 -19.44 -13.97
C TYR A 64 30.55 -20.09 -12.98
N TYR A 65 30.06 -20.84 -12.00
CA TYR A 65 30.90 -21.56 -11.02
C TYR A 65 31.07 -23.04 -11.31
N SER A 66 30.47 -23.56 -12.38
CA SER A 66 30.55 -24.97 -12.74
C SER A 66 31.82 -25.25 -13.55
N SER A 67 32.41 -26.41 -13.33
CA SER A 67 33.42 -26.98 -14.22
C SER A 67 32.84 -27.80 -15.36
N ASP A 68 31.51 -28.08 -15.32
CA ASP A 68 30.82 -28.88 -16.33
C ASP A 68 30.51 -28.06 -17.60
N PHE A 69 30.28 -28.80 -18.69
CA PHE A 69 29.73 -28.26 -19.94
C PHE A 69 28.48 -29.07 -20.33
N SER A 70 27.53 -28.49 -21.04
CA SER A 70 26.29 -29.19 -21.46
C SER A 70 26.55 -30.25 -22.54
N ARG A 71 27.72 -30.22 -23.19
CA ARG A 71 28.21 -31.22 -24.11
C ARG A 71 29.72 -31.51 -23.89
N PRO A 72 30.26 -32.63 -24.41
CA PRO A 72 31.71 -32.86 -24.43
C PRO A 72 32.45 -31.77 -25.18
N VAL A 73 33.58 -31.33 -24.59
CA VAL A 73 34.43 -30.29 -25.19
C VAL A 73 35.16 -30.86 -26.41
N ARG A 74 35.25 -30.10 -27.49
CA ARG A 74 35.81 -30.45 -28.77
C ARG A 74 37.00 -29.52 -29.15
N GLU A 75 37.83 -29.98 -30.07
CA GLU A 75 38.85 -29.14 -30.67
C GLU A 75 38.22 -27.98 -31.45
N GLY A 76 38.62 -26.75 -31.18
CA GLY A 76 38.04 -25.54 -31.77
C GLY A 76 37.06 -24.78 -30.84
N ASP A 77 36.59 -25.38 -29.74
CA ASP A 77 35.65 -24.74 -28.81
C ASP A 77 36.23 -23.47 -28.16
N GLU A 78 37.54 -23.47 -27.91
CA GLU A 78 38.24 -22.28 -27.39
C GLU A 78 38.11 -21.10 -28.38
N LYS A 79 38.36 -21.34 -29.66
CA LYS A 79 38.22 -20.35 -30.71
C LYS A 79 36.79 -19.92 -30.92
N LEU A 80 35.83 -20.83 -30.75
CA LEU A 80 34.38 -20.50 -30.79
C LEU A 80 33.98 -19.50 -29.69
N LEU A 81 34.45 -19.70 -28.46
CA LEU A 81 34.21 -18.76 -27.38
C LEU A 81 34.94 -17.43 -27.54
N GLU A 82 36.18 -17.45 -28.08
CA GLU A 82 36.92 -16.24 -28.43
C GLU A 82 36.20 -15.45 -29.52
N ASN A 83 35.70 -16.09 -30.58
CA ASN A 83 34.92 -15.47 -31.64
C ASN A 83 33.60 -14.91 -31.09
N TYR A 84 32.89 -15.63 -30.18
CA TYR A 84 31.70 -15.12 -29.53
C TYR A 84 32.01 -13.87 -28.69
N LEU A 85 33.09 -13.85 -27.95
CA LEU A 85 33.53 -12.70 -27.17
C LEU A 85 33.85 -11.48 -28.05
N ALA A 86 34.40 -11.74 -29.25
CA ALA A 86 34.68 -10.72 -30.26
C ALA A 86 33.39 -10.21 -30.98
N GLY A 87 32.31 -10.97 -30.95
CA GLY A 87 31.04 -10.66 -31.63
C GLY A 87 30.91 -11.30 -33.03
N ASP A 88 31.78 -12.22 -33.37
CA ASP A 88 31.88 -12.88 -34.70
C ASP A 88 31.04 -14.18 -34.77
N THR A 89 30.42 -14.61 -33.66
CA THR A 89 29.65 -15.87 -33.57
C THR A 89 28.34 -15.65 -32.81
N SER A 90 27.28 -16.37 -33.18
CA SER A 90 25.97 -16.29 -32.54
C SER A 90 25.92 -17.04 -31.21
N LEU A 91 24.97 -16.62 -30.31
CA LEU A 91 24.69 -17.33 -29.06
C LEU A 91 24.33 -18.82 -29.31
N PHE A 92 23.55 -19.09 -30.33
CA PHE A 92 23.09 -20.43 -30.70
C PHE A 92 24.25 -21.43 -30.90
N GLU A 93 25.34 -20.99 -31.50
CA GLU A 93 26.52 -21.85 -31.73
C GLU A 93 27.33 -22.10 -30.46
N ALA A 94 27.35 -21.12 -29.53
CA ALA A 94 28.11 -21.17 -28.29
C ALA A 94 27.28 -21.65 -27.07
N GLU A 95 25.95 -21.78 -27.19
CA GLU A 95 25.04 -21.99 -26.08
C GLU A 95 25.39 -23.21 -25.21
N GLU A 96 25.70 -24.35 -25.84
CA GLU A 96 26.04 -25.58 -25.10
C GLU A 96 27.35 -25.50 -24.32
N LEU A 97 28.24 -24.54 -24.65
CA LEU A 97 29.45 -24.26 -23.90
C LEU A 97 29.24 -23.20 -22.81
N LEU A 98 28.29 -22.29 -23.03
CA LEU A 98 27.97 -21.18 -22.13
C LEU A 98 26.95 -21.56 -21.08
N SER A 99 26.05 -22.48 -21.35
CA SER A 99 24.96 -22.86 -20.42
C SER A 99 25.24 -24.20 -19.72
N VAL A 100 24.92 -24.29 -18.44
CA VAL A 100 24.94 -25.52 -17.66
C VAL A 100 23.63 -25.59 -16.85
N ARG A 101 22.80 -26.58 -17.16
CA ARG A 101 21.49 -26.76 -16.51
C ARG A 101 20.65 -25.46 -16.46
N PRO A 102 20.41 -24.80 -17.59
CA PRO A 102 19.62 -23.59 -17.63
C PRO A 102 18.20 -23.85 -17.09
N ALA A 103 17.68 -22.91 -16.33
CA ALA A 103 16.32 -23.00 -15.80
C ALA A 103 15.31 -22.75 -16.93
N LYS A 104 14.25 -23.54 -16.99
CA LYS A 104 13.12 -23.20 -17.84
C LYS A 104 12.36 -22.02 -17.21
N PRO A 105 11.87 -21.03 -17.97
CA PRO A 105 11.20 -19.84 -17.43
C PRO A 105 10.10 -20.19 -16.44
N TRP A 106 9.26 -21.19 -16.72
CA TRP A 106 8.16 -21.66 -15.86
C TRP A 106 8.64 -22.33 -14.55
N GLN A 107 9.93 -22.59 -14.36
CA GLN A 107 10.51 -23.11 -13.12
C GLN A 107 10.89 -22.00 -12.14
N ILE A 108 10.68 -20.74 -12.50
CA ILE A 108 11.02 -19.58 -11.69
C ILE A 108 9.74 -18.93 -11.17
N LEU A 109 9.65 -18.82 -9.84
CA LEU A 109 8.60 -18.10 -9.12
C LEU A 109 9.21 -16.83 -8.52
N ALA A 110 8.74 -15.66 -8.95
CA ALA A 110 9.15 -14.35 -8.43
C ALA A 110 7.95 -13.67 -7.78
N ILE A 111 8.04 -13.45 -6.47
CA ILE A 111 6.95 -12.90 -5.65
C ILE A 111 7.28 -11.50 -5.20
N THR A 112 6.30 -10.60 -5.28
CA THR A 112 6.36 -9.24 -4.74
C THR A 112 5.07 -8.87 -4.00
N PHE A 113 4.97 -7.64 -3.45
CA PHE A 113 3.84 -7.25 -2.60
C PHE A 113 2.71 -6.55 -3.34
N THR A 114 2.98 -5.84 -4.45
CA THR A 114 1.97 -5.08 -5.19
C THR A 114 1.87 -5.55 -6.64
N ASN A 115 0.68 -5.46 -7.24
CA ASN A 115 0.47 -5.83 -8.63
C ASN A 115 1.28 -4.93 -9.57
N LYS A 116 1.44 -3.65 -9.24
CA LYS A 116 2.30 -2.74 -9.98
C LYS A 116 3.76 -3.23 -10.02
N ALA A 117 4.33 -3.60 -8.86
CA ALA A 117 5.69 -4.14 -8.80
C ALA A 117 5.81 -5.47 -9.56
N ALA A 118 4.79 -6.33 -9.50
CA ALA A 118 4.73 -7.57 -10.28
C ALA A 118 4.67 -7.31 -11.80
N GLY A 119 3.86 -6.34 -12.22
CA GLY A 119 3.76 -5.89 -13.62
C GLY A 119 5.08 -5.31 -14.13
N GLU A 120 5.71 -4.39 -13.39
CA GLU A 120 7.02 -3.83 -13.73
C GLU A 120 8.12 -4.90 -13.80
N LEU A 121 8.12 -5.85 -12.85
CA LEU A 121 9.04 -6.97 -12.85
C LEU A 121 8.85 -7.83 -14.11
N LYS A 122 7.61 -8.16 -14.45
CA LYS A 122 7.23 -8.94 -15.63
C LYS A 122 7.66 -8.25 -16.92
N GLU A 123 7.34 -6.94 -17.06
CA GLU A 123 7.74 -6.16 -18.24
C GLU A 123 9.27 -6.17 -18.45
N ARG A 124 10.04 -5.95 -17.36
CA ARG A 124 11.52 -5.97 -17.43
C ARG A 124 12.06 -7.35 -17.79
N ILE A 125 11.45 -8.43 -17.28
CA ILE A 125 11.81 -9.80 -17.63
C ILE A 125 11.52 -10.07 -19.12
N CYS A 126 10.32 -9.71 -19.61
CA CYS A 126 9.97 -9.88 -21.02
C CYS A 126 10.87 -9.05 -21.95
N LYS A 127 11.23 -7.82 -21.55
CA LYS A 127 12.20 -7.01 -22.32
C LYS A 127 13.57 -7.66 -22.43
N ALA A 128 14.00 -8.43 -21.41
CA ALA A 128 15.31 -9.07 -21.36
C ALA A 128 15.34 -10.47 -22.00
N LEU A 129 14.24 -11.24 -21.93
CA LEU A 129 14.15 -12.63 -22.38
C LEU A 129 13.24 -12.81 -23.60
N GLY A 130 12.57 -11.76 -24.08
CA GLY A 130 11.59 -11.87 -25.16
C GLY A 130 10.36 -12.67 -24.73
N GLU A 131 9.85 -13.52 -25.62
CA GLU A 131 8.64 -14.34 -25.39
C GLU A 131 8.80 -15.29 -24.20
N ASP A 132 9.99 -15.85 -23.97
CA ASP A 132 10.28 -16.72 -22.82
C ASP A 132 10.01 -16.04 -21.48
N GLY A 133 10.10 -14.71 -21.41
CA GLY A 133 9.77 -13.93 -20.23
C GLY A 133 8.32 -14.13 -19.78
N ASN A 134 7.40 -14.44 -20.69
CA ASN A 134 5.98 -14.65 -20.37
C ASN A 134 5.73 -15.87 -19.50
N ASP A 135 6.59 -16.87 -19.57
CA ASP A 135 6.45 -18.11 -18.80
C ASP A 135 6.99 -18.00 -17.37
N VAL A 136 7.77 -16.96 -17.05
CA VAL A 136 8.19 -16.70 -15.67
C VAL A 136 6.98 -16.32 -14.82
N TRP A 137 6.79 -17.03 -13.70
CA TRP A 137 5.69 -16.74 -12.79
C TRP A 137 6.04 -15.56 -11.87
N ALA A 138 5.82 -14.34 -12.37
CA ALA A 138 5.99 -13.10 -11.60
C ALA A 138 4.61 -12.60 -11.15
N SER A 139 4.35 -12.55 -9.83
CA SER A 139 3.05 -12.15 -9.25
C SER A 139 3.16 -11.78 -7.77
N THR A 140 2.04 -11.33 -7.16
CA THR A 140 1.98 -11.12 -5.72
C THR A 140 1.74 -12.42 -4.96
N PHE A 141 1.97 -12.43 -3.63
CA PHE A 141 1.62 -13.56 -2.77
C PHE A 141 0.16 -13.99 -2.97
N HIS A 142 -0.76 -13.05 -2.86
CA HIS A 142 -2.20 -13.31 -2.97
C HIS A 142 -2.58 -13.81 -4.36
N SER A 143 -2.05 -13.22 -5.43
CA SER A 143 -2.30 -13.68 -6.80
C SER A 143 -1.79 -15.10 -7.06
N THR A 144 -0.59 -15.42 -6.52
CA THR A 144 -0.03 -16.77 -6.60
C THR A 144 -0.93 -17.77 -5.87
N CYS A 145 -1.32 -17.46 -4.63
CA CYS A 145 -2.19 -18.31 -3.82
C CYS A 145 -3.54 -18.50 -4.48
N ALA A 146 -4.20 -17.43 -4.91
CA ALA A 146 -5.51 -17.50 -5.56
C ALA A 146 -5.49 -18.39 -6.82
N LYS A 147 -4.47 -18.22 -7.69
CA LYS A 147 -4.29 -19.08 -8.87
C LYS A 147 -4.13 -20.56 -8.55
N ILE A 148 -3.34 -20.89 -7.52
CA ILE A 148 -3.09 -22.27 -7.12
C ILE A 148 -4.33 -22.83 -6.43
N LEU A 149 -4.93 -22.10 -5.50
CA LEU A 149 -6.13 -22.55 -4.78
C LEU A 149 -7.31 -22.82 -5.72
N ARG A 150 -7.50 -22.03 -6.77
CA ARG A 150 -8.54 -22.31 -7.77
C ARG A 150 -8.35 -23.64 -8.47
N ARG A 151 -7.11 -24.05 -8.76
CA ARG A 151 -6.81 -25.36 -9.38
C ARG A 151 -7.05 -26.53 -8.43
N HIS A 152 -6.97 -26.29 -7.13
CA HIS A 152 -7.05 -27.28 -6.07
C HIS A 152 -8.19 -27.00 -5.07
N ALA A 153 -9.23 -26.29 -5.53
CA ALA A 153 -10.31 -25.81 -4.69
C ALA A 153 -11.04 -26.97 -3.98
N ASP A 154 -11.30 -28.06 -4.70
CA ASP A 154 -11.98 -29.25 -4.17
C ASP A 154 -11.20 -29.91 -3.02
N GLU A 155 -9.86 -29.88 -3.07
CA GLU A 155 -8.99 -30.47 -2.04
C GLU A 155 -9.09 -29.74 -0.70
N ILE A 156 -9.53 -28.46 -0.71
CA ILE A 156 -9.75 -27.64 0.48
C ILE A 156 -11.25 -27.41 0.73
N GLY A 157 -12.12 -28.05 -0.07
CA GLY A 157 -13.58 -28.03 0.02
C GLY A 157 -14.20 -26.71 -0.37
N TYR A 158 -13.66 -26.00 -1.36
CA TYR A 158 -14.23 -24.83 -2.02
C TYR A 158 -14.55 -25.17 -3.47
N THR A 159 -15.33 -24.32 -4.15
CA THR A 159 -15.49 -24.40 -5.60
C THR A 159 -14.38 -23.66 -6.32
N HIS A 160 -14.21 -23.91 -7.62
CA HIS A 160 -13.24 -23.15 -8.43
C HIS A 160 -13.62 -21.67 -8.57
N ASN A 161 -14.89 -21.32 -8.29
CA ASN A 161 -15.45 -19.98 -8.40
C ASN A 161 -15.60 -19.26 -7.06
N PHE A 162 -14.86 -19.69 -6.02
CA PHE A 162 -14.93 -19.04 -4.71
C PHE A 162 -14.70 -17.54 -4.84
N THR A 163 -15.42 -16.78 -4.02
CA THR A 163 -15.33 -15.32 -4.00
C THR A 163 -14.20 -14.84 -3.08
N ILE A 164 -13.49 -13.78 -3.49
CA ILE A 164 -12.52 -13.09 -2.61
C ILE A 164 -13.21 -11.87 -2.02
N TYR A 165 -13.36 -11.84 -0.69
CA TYR A 165 -13.96 -10.75 0.04
C TYR A 165 -12.96 -9.61 0.27
N ASP A 166 -13.39 -8.40 -0.05
CA ASP A 166 -12.66 -7.19 0.29
C ASP A 166 -12.85 -6.80 1.77
N SER A 167 -12.23 -5.68 2.18
CA SER A 167 -12.33 -5.20 3.57
C SER A 167 -13.75 -4.81 3.99
N ASP A 168 -14.60 -4.36 3.05
CA ASP A 168 -15.99 -3.98 3.35
C ASP A 168 -16.90 -5.20 3.43
N ASP A 169 -16.67 -6.19 2.58
CA ASP A 169 -17.36 -7.48 2.63
C ASP A 169 -17.02 -8.20 3.93
N SER A 170 -15.73 -8.23 4.30
CA SER A 170 -15.27 -8.81 5.58
C SER A 170 -15.91 -8.13 6.79
N LYS A 171 -16.03 -6.78 6.77
CA LYS A 171 -16.73 -6.03 7.84
C LYS A 171 -18.22 -6.40 7.94
N ARG A 172 -18.90 -6.57 6.80
CA ARG A 172 -20.31 -6.96 6.77
C ARG A 172 -20.49 -8.40 7.27
N ALA A 173 -19.63 -9.32 6.84
CA ALA A 173 -19.62 -10.70 7.30
C ALA A 173 -19.38 -10.77 8.82
N ALA A 174 -18.34 -10.12 9.33
CA ALA A 174 -18.06 -10.09 10.76
C ALA A 174 -19.21 -9.46 11.59
N LYS A 175 -19.83 -8.41 11.08
CA LYS A 175 -21.01 -7.78 11.72
C LYS A 175 -22.18 -8.74 11.79
N GLU A 176 -22.44 -9.49 10.72
CA GLU A 176 -23.51 -10.51 10.71
C GLU A 176 -23.22 -11.64 11.70
N CYS A 177 -21.97 -12.10 11.80
CA CYS A 177 -21.54 -13.12 12.78
C CYS A 177 -21.71 -12.63 14.22
N ILE A 178 -21.32 -11.39 14.54
CA ILE A 178 -21.52 -10.78 15.86
C ILE A 178 -23.01 -10.77 16.22
N LYS A 179 -23.87 -10.41 15.26
CA LYS A 179 -25.32 -10.39 15.42
C LYS A 179 -25.92 -11.78 15.62
N ARG A 180 -25.46 -12.80 14.86
CA ARG A 180 -25.91 -14.21 15.00
C ARG A 180 -25.59 -14.77 16.37
N LEU A 181 -24.44 -14.41 16.92
CA LEU A 181 -24.02 -14.82 18.28
C LEU A 181 -24.69 -14.01 19.40
N GLY A 182 -25.52 -12.99 19.05
CA GLY A 182 -26.22 -12.16 20.02
C GLY A 182 -25.32 -11.21 20.81
N TYR A 183 -24.15 -10.88 20.26
CA TYR A 183 -23.22 -9.95 20.91
C TYR A 183 -23.51 -8.49 20.56
N ASP A 184 -23.25 -7.58 21.52
CA ASP A 184 -23.39 -6.14 21.31
C ASP A 184 -22.13 -5.60 20.58
N GLU A 185 -22.33 -5.02 19.40
CA GLU A 185 -21.29 -4.41 18.58
C GLU A 185 -20.51 -3.29 19.31
N LYS A 186 -21.17 -2.63 20.33
CA LYS A 186 -20.49 -1.62 21.14
C LYS A 186 -19.44 -2.23 22.08
N MET A 187 -19.68 -3.46 22.56
CA MET A 187 -18.73 -4.17 23.42
C MET A 187 -17.65 -4.88 22.63
N ILE A 188 -17.97 -5.35 21.42
CA ILE A 188 -17.04 -6.06 20.52
C ILE A 188 -17.07 -5.37 19.15
N PRO A 189 -16.35 -4.25 18.98
CA PRO A 189 -16.36 -3.50 17.73
C PRO A 189 -15.84 -4.34 16.55
N VAL A 190 -16.53 -4.33 15.41
CA VAL A 190 -16.19 -5.09 14.20
C VAL A 190 -14.72 -4.90 13.79
N LYS A 191 -14.23 -3.65 13.85
CA LYS A 191 -12.81 -3.35 13.51
C LYS A 191 -11.84 -4.11 14.42
N SER A 192 -12.14 -4.19 15.71
CA SER A 192 -11.30 -4.91 16.68
C SER A 192 -11.33 -6.41 16.45
N VAL A 193 -12.52 -6.96 16.14
CA VAL A 193 -12.66 -8.39 15.80
C VAL A 193 -11.82 -8.75 14.59
N LEU A 194 -11.98 -8.01 13.48
CA LEU A 194 -11.22 -8.30 12.26
C LEU A 194 -9.72 -8.13 12.44
N SER A 195 -9.27 -7.15 13.23
CA SER A 195 -7.85 -6.97 13.53
C SER A 195 -7.26 -8.18 14.28
N GLU A 196 -7.99 -8.74 15.27
CA GLU A 196 -7.52 -9.92 16.00
C GLU A 196 -7.59 -11.19 15.13
N ILE A 197 -8.62 -11.33 14.27
CA ILE A 197 -8.73 -12.45 13.33
C ILE A 197 -7.57 -12.40 12.32
N SER A 198 -7.30 -11.24 11.73
CA SER A 198 -6.19 -11.07 10.78
C SER A 198 -4.85 -11.42 11.43
N ARG A 199 -4.58 -10.91 12.65
CA ARG A 199 -3.37 -11.25 13.39
C ARG A 199 -3.24 -12.75 13.67
N ALA A 200 -4.36 -13.42 14.04
CA ALA A 200 -4.34 -14.86 14.27
C ALA A 200 -4.05 -15.64 12.97
N LYS A 201 -4.63 -15.22 11.84
CA LYS A 201 -4.37 -15.79 10.51
C LYS A 201 -2.92 -15.59 10.07
N ASP A 202 -2.36 -14.39 10.28
CA ASP A 202 -0.95 -14.08 9.99
C ASP A 202 0.02 -15.01 10.72
N GLU A 203 -0.33 -15.42 11.95
CA GLU A 203 0.42 -16.37 12.78
C GLU A 203 -0.01 -17.84 12.57
N LEU A 204 -0.91 -18.13 11.63
CA LEU A 204 -1.48 -19.45 11.34
C LEU A 204 -2.20 -20.08 12.54
N ILE A 205 -2.75 -19.27 13.45
CA ILE A 205 -3.53 -19.70 14.62
C ILE A 205 -4.97 -19.96 14.19
N THR A 206 -5.43 -21.18 14.38
CA THR A 206 -6.82 -21.59 14.09
C THR A 206 -7.81 -21.01 15.10
N PRO A 207 -9.12 -20.88 14.76
CA PRO A 207 -10.14 -20.46 15.74
C PRO A 207 -10.12 -21.25 17.03
N ALA A 208 -9.94 -22.57 16.96
CA ALA A 208 -9.89 -23.44 18.14
C ALA A 208 -8.67 -23.14 19.03
N GLU A 209 -7.49 -22.96 18.44
CA GLU A 209 -6.26 -22.58 19.15
C GLU A 209 -6.39 -21.20 19.76
N PHE A 210 -6.99 -20.23 19.02
CA PHE A 210 -7.24 -18.88 19.53
C PHE A 210 -8.14 -18.89 20.75
N ILE A 211 -9.25 -19.64 20.73
CA ILE A 211 -10.14 -19.81 21.87
C ILE A 211 -9.42 -20.47 23.05
N ALA A 212 -8.60 -21.51 22.78
CA ALA A 212 -7.86 -22.23 23.81
C ALA A 212 -6.83 -21.34 24.53
N THR A 213 -6.14 -20.47 23.80
CA THR A 213 -5.15 -19.54 24.37
C THR A 213 -5.77 -18.30 25.03
N SER A 214 -7.02 -17.96 24.69
CA SER A 214 -7.71 -16.77 25.17
C SER A 214 -8.61 -16.99 26.39
N GLN A 215 -8.51 -18.13 27.07
CA GLN A 215 -9.41 -18.53 28.20
C GLN A 215 -9.44 -17.50 29.34
N ALA A 216 -8.35 -16.79 29.57
CA ALA A 216 -8.22 -15.83 30.67
C ALA A 216 -8.87 -14.45 30.36
N ASP A 217 -9.12 -14.14 29.09
CA ASP A 217 -9.68 -12.87 28.64
C ASP A 217 -11.05 -13.09 28.01
N ILE A 218 -12.11 -12.67 28.72
CA ILE A 218 -13.50 -12.83 28.28
C ILE A 218 -13.76 -12.15 26.93
N ARG A 219 -13.10 -11.02 26.66
CA ARG A 219 -13.27 -10.29 25.39
C ARG A 219 -12.60 -11.07 24.25
N LEU A 220 -11.35 -11.52 24.44
CA LEU A 220 -10.65 -12.32 23.45
C LEU A 220 -11.36 -13.65 23.19
N LYS A 221 -11.88 -14.29 24.22
CA LYS A 221 -12.68 -15.52 24.08
C LYS A 221 -13.90 -15.29 23.17
N LYS A 222 -14.66 -14.22 23.40
CA LYS A 222 -15.81 -13.87 22.52
C LYS A 222 -15.35 -13.56 21.08
N ILE A 223 -14.20 -12.90 20.91
CA ILE A 223 -13.63 -12.68 19.58
C ILE A 223 -13.30 -14.03 18.92
N GLY A 224 -12.78 -14.99 19.68
CA GLY A 224 -12.53 -16.35 19.21
C GLY A 224 -13.79 -17.07 18.72
N GLU A 225 -14.90 -16.93 19.46
CA GLU A 225 -16.22 -17.46 19.06
C GLU A 225 -16.73 -16.78 17.78
N VAL A 226 -16.51 -15.46 17.63
CA VAL A 226 -16.83 -14.75 16.38
C VAL A 226 -15.91 -15.21 15.25
N TYR A 227 -14.63 -15.47 15.51
CA TYR A 227 -13.67 -15.99 14.51
C TYR A 227 -14.12 -17.35 13.98
N GLU A 228 -14.56 -18.26 14.86
CA GLU A 228 -15.11 -19.56 14.46
C GLU A 228 -16.36 -19.42 13.59
N GLU A 229 -17.32 -18.56 14.01
CA GLU A 229 -18.53 -18.30 13.23
C GLU A 229 -18.20 -17.62 11.90
N TYR A 230 -17.26 -16.69 11.88
CA TYR A 230 -16.80 -15.99 10.67
C TYR A 230 -16.20 -16.97 9.64
N GLN A 231 -15.39 -17.94 10.07
CA GLN A 231 -14.85 -18.96 9.17
C GLN A 231 -15.95 -19.90 8.63
N LYS A 232 -16.95 -20.24 9.45
CA LYS A 232 -18.12 -21.01 9.00
C LYS A 232 -18.94 -20.19 7.99
N PHE A 233 -19.12 -18.92 8.24
CA PHE A 233 -19.85 -18.01 7.35
C PHE A 233 -19.16 -17.89 5.98
N LEU A 234 -17.85 -17.63 5.96
CA LEU A 234 -17.08 -17.55 4.73
C LEU A 234 -17.14 -18.87 3.95
N LYS A 235 -17.02 -19.99 4.65
CA LYS A 235 -17.10 -21.32 4.05
C LYS A 235 -18.46 -21.59 3.40
N ALA A 236 -19.54 -21.24 4.08
CA ALA A 236 -20.91 -21.40 3.56
C ALA A 236 -21.20 -20.49 2.35
N ALA A 237 -20.56 -19.31 2.29
CA ALA A 237 -20.66 -18.36 1.18
C ALA A 237 -19.73 -18.71 0.00
N ASP A 238 -19.00 -19.81 0.07
CA ASP A 238 -17.91 -20.16 -0.86
C ASP A 238 -16.99 -18.94 -1.08
N ALA A 239 -16.52 -18.36 0.02
CA ALA A 239 -15.72 -17.13 0.02
C ALA A 239 -14.48 -17.26 0.91
N MET A 240 -13.44 -16.53 0.56
CA MET A 240 -12.20 -16.36 1.33
C MET A 240 -11.93 -14.86 1.49
N ASP A 241 -11.46 -14.42 2.65
CA ASP A 241 -10.84 -13.09 2.75
C ASP A 241 -9.37 -13.14 2.29
N PHE A 242 -8.69 -11.98 2.29
CA PHE A 242 -7.29 -11.92 1.84
C PHE A 242 -6.37 -12.83 2.63
N ASP A 243 -6.53 -12.88 3.95
CA ASP A 243 -5.67 -13.69 4.81
C ASP A 243 -5.91 -15.18 4.57
N ASP A 244 -7.17 -15.58 4.30
CA ASP A 244 -7.54 -16.97 3.98
C ASP A 244 -6.82 -17.49 2.74
N LEU A 245 -6.49 -16.66 1.76
CA LEU A 245 -5.75 -17.10 0.58
C LEU A 245 -4.38 -17.68 0.97
N ILE A 246 -3.68 -17.01 1.89
CA ILE A 246 -2.37 -17.48 2.37
C ILE A 246 -2.54 -18.69 3.31
N VAL A 247 -3.47 -18.59 4.27
CA VAL A 247 -3.72 -19.67 5.26
C VAL A 247 -4.14 -20.96 4.57
N ASN A 248 -5.09 -20.89 3.63
CA ASN A 248 -5.55 -22.09 2.91
C ASN A 248 -4.47 -22.65 1.98
N MET A 249 -3.62 -21.80 1.38
CA MET A 249 -2.48 -22.26 0.61
C MET A 249 -1.46 -23.01 1.46
N VAL A 250 -1.12 -22.49 2.65
CA VAL A 250 -0.26 -23.17 3.61
C VAL A 250 -0.90 -24.49 4.04
N LYS A 251 -2.20 -24.49 4.34
CA LYS A 251 -2.95 -25.70 4.71
C LYS A 251 -2.90 -26.73 3.59
N LEU A 252 -3.18 -26.37 2.35
CA LEU A 252 -3.11 -27.24 1.16
C LEU A 252 -1.73 -27.92 1.07
N LEU A 253 -0.66 -27.12 1.11
CA LEU A 253 0.71 -27.65 1.01
C LEU A 253 1.13 -28.52 2.21
N ARG A 254 0.57 -28.30 3.39
CA ARG A 254 0.83 -29.15 4.58
C ARG A 254 0.08 -30.47 4.52
N THR A 255 -1.17 -30.46 4.07
CA THR A 255 -2.06 -31.64 4.10
C THR A 255 -1.95 -32.49 2.84
N ASN A 256 -1.76 -31.90 1.66
CA ASN A 256 -1.63 -32.65 0.40
C ASN A 256 -0.16 -32.74 -0.03
N LYS A 257 0.40 -33.95 0.11
CA LYS A 257 1.80 -34.21 -0.25
C LYS A 257 2.04 -34.14 -1.76
N GLU A 258 1.12 -34.63 -2.57
CA GLU A 258 1.25 -34.67 -4.04
C GLU A 258 1.27 -33.24 -4.61
N THR A 259 0.33 -32.40 -4.19
CA THR A 259 0.28 -30.98 -4.57
C THR A 259 1.54 -30.24 -4.13
N ARG A 260 2.02 -30.49 -2.90
CA ARG A 260 3.27 -29.90 -2.43
C ARG A 260 4.47 -30.30 -3.27
N GLU A 261 4.67 -31.58 -3.53
CA GLU A 261 5.78 -32.09 -4.34
C GLU A 261 5.69 -31.61 -5.79
N TYR A 262 4.47 -31.47 -6.35
CA TYR A 262 4.26 -30.91 -7.68
C TYR A 262 4.79 -29.47 -7.76
N TYR A 263 4.42 -28.58 -6.83
CA TYR A 263 4.87 -27.19 -6.85
C TYR A 263 6.34 -27.04 -6.47
N GLN A 264 6.91 -27.85 -5.60
CA GLN A 264 8.36 -27.90 -5.33
C GLN A 264 9.16 -28.31 -6.56
N ASN A 265 8.65 -29.25 -7.37
CA ASN A 265 9.29 -29.65 -8.62
C ASN A 265 9.08 -28.63 -9.75
N ARG A 266 7.93 -27.96 -9.76
CA ARG A 266 7.61 -26.92 -10.73
C ARG A 266 8.48 -25.68 -10.49
N PHE A 267 8.51 -25.15 -9.28
CA PHE A 267 9.23 -23.93 -8.91
C PHE A 267 10.60 -24.28 -8.32
N LYS A 268 11.58 -24.48 -9.16
CA LYS A 268 12.95 -24.82 -8.73
C LYS A 268 13.73 -23.62 -8.20
N TYR A 269 13.30 -22.42 -8.53
CA TYR A 269 13.90 -21.17 -8.07
C TYR A 269 12.81 -20.24 -7.57
N ILE A 270 12.90 -19.86 -6.30
CA ILE A 270 11.95 -18.97 -5.65
C ILE A 270 12.66 -17.66 -5.33
N MET A 271 12.07 -16.55 -5.74
CA MET A 271 12.56 -15.20 -5.47
C MET A 271 11.48 -14.40 -4.77
N VAL A 272 11.83 -13.72 -3.69
CA VAL A 272 10.88 -12.88 -2.92
C VAL A 272 11.48 -11.49 -2.80
N ASP A 273 10.79 -10.50 -3.37
CA ASP A 273 11.13 -9.08 -3.20
C ASP A 273 10.46 -8.52 -1.94
N GLU A 274 11.01 -7.44 -1.37
CA GLU A 274 10.53 -6.75 -0.16
C GLU A 274 10.34 -7.72 1.03
N TYR A 275 11.24 -8.69 1.20
CA TYR A 275 11.09 -9.78 2.18
C TYR A 275 10.91 -9.32 3.62
N GLN A 276 11.37 -8.12 3.99
CA GLN A 276 11.17 -7.52 5.31
C GLN A 276 9.70 -7.19 5.65
N ASP A 277 8.81 -7.23 4.64
CA ASP A 277 7.37 -6.96 4.83
C ASP A 277 6.54 -8.25 4.94
N THR A 278 7.18 -9.41 4.94
CA THR A 278 6.49 -10.70 5.09
C THR A 278 5.99 -10.94 6.52
N ASN A 279 4.79 -11.53 6.64
CA ASN A 279 4.27 -12.09 7.89
C ASN A 279 4.70 -13.57 8.06
N HIS A 280 4.36 -14.16 9.20
CA HIS A 280 4.72 -15.56 9.49
C HIS A 280 4.08 -16.55 8.50
N ALA A 281 2.82 -16.36 8.12
CA ALA A 281 2.15 -17.25 7.16
C ALA A 281 2.83 -17.22 5.78
N GLN A 282 3.25 -16.06 5.30
CA GLN A 282 3.99 -15.89 4.02
C GLN A 282 5.39 -16.51 4.10
N TYR A 283 6.06 -16.35 5.26
CA TYR A 283 7.32 -17.03 5.51
C TYR A 283 7.17 -18.55 5.42
N VAL A 284 6.18 -19.12 6.13
CA VAL A 284 5.91 -20.57 6.08
C VAL A 284 5.58 -21.05 4.68
N LEU A 285 4.79 -20.28 3.92
CA LEU A 285 4.46 -20.59 2.54
C LEU A 285 5.72 -20.70 1.66
N THR A 286 6.59 -19.69 1.73
CA THR A 286 7.84 -19.70 0.94
C THR A 286 8.78 -20.80 1.35
N ALA A 287 8.89 -21.11 2.65
CA ALA A 287 9.68 -22.21 3.17
C ALA A 287 9.16 -23.58 2.69
N LEU A 288 7.84 -23.79 2.68
CA LEU A 288 7.22 -25.04 2.19
C LEU A 288 7.49 -25.24 0.70
N LEU A 289 7.42 -24.20 -0.10
CA LEU A 289 7.71 -24.28 -1.54
C LEU A 289 9.21 -24.53 -1.81
N ALA A 290 10.10 -23.92 -1.03
CA ALA A 290 11.55 -24.05 -1.20
C ALA A 290 12.14 -25.34 -0.62
N ALA A 291 11.44 -26.04 0.27
CA ALA A 291 11.99 -27.14 1.07
C ALA A 291 12.59 -28.31 0.25
N GLY A 292 12.17 -28.49 -1.00
CA GLY A 292 12.67 -29.58 -1.86
C GLY A 292 14.06 -29.31 -2.48
N HIS A 293 14.52 -28.06 -2.54
CA HIS A 293 15.74 -27.68 -3.26
C HIS A 293 16.54 -26.53 -2.62
N GLU A 294 15.95 -25.80 -1.67
CA GLU A 294 16.51 -24.64 -0.96
C GLU A 294 17.03 -23.49 -1.87
N ASN A 295 16.68 -23.46 -3.17
CA ASN A 295 17.03 -22.37 -4.06
C ASN A 295 16.08 -21.18 -3.86
N ILE A 296 16.19 -20.53 -2.73
CA ILE A 296 15.42 -19.35 -2.36
C ILE A 296 16.33 -18.12 -2.34
N CYS A 297 15.95 -17.10 -3.07
CA CYS A 297 16.61 -15.80 -3.06
C CYS A 297 15.63 -14.76 -2.51
N VAL A 298 15.94 -14.19 -1.36
CA VAL A 298 15.14 -13.12 -0.77
C VAL A 298 15.89 -11.80 -0.89
N VAL A 299 15.18 -10.78 -1.32
CA VAL A 299 15.70 -9.42 -1.45
C VAL A 299 14.90 -8.51 -0.55
N GLY A 300 15.55 -7.69 0.24
CA GLY A 300 14.85 -6.79 1.14
C GLY A 300 15.76 -5.76 1.79
N ASP A 301 15.11 -4.83 2.47
CA ASP A 301 15.73 -3.76 3.22
C ASP A 301 15.12 -3.72 4.63
N ASP A 302 15.84 -4.22 5.63
CA ASP A 302 15.40 -4.22 7.02
C ASP A 302 15.10 -2.79 7.53
N ASP A 303 15.77 -1.77 6.97
CA ASP A 303 15.53 -0.35 7.28
C ASP A 303 14.23 0.19 6.62
N GLN A 304 13.55 -0.58 5.76
CA GLN A 304 12.27 -0.25 5.13
C GLN A 304 11.10 -1.15 5.59
N SER A 305 11.24 -1.87 6.70
CA SER A 305 10.15 -2.65 7.30
C SER A 305 9.16 -1.72 8.02
N ILE A 306 8.03 -1.44 7.38
CA ILE A 306 7.02 -0.44 7.81
C ILE A 306 5.57 -0.96 7.80
N TYR A 307 5.37 -2.28 7.74
CA TYR A 307 4.04 -2.91 7.67
C TYR A 307 3.74 -3.83 8.85
N ARG A 308 4.34 -3.59 10.04
CA ARG A 308 4.06 -4.35 11.27
C ARG A 308 2.56 -4.32 11.62
N PHE A 309 1.90 -3.17 11.39
CA PHE A 309 0.45 -3.03 11.60
C PHE A 309 -0.41 -3.92 10.67
N ARG A 310 0.20 -4.54 9.65
CA ARG A 310 -0.38 -5.56 8.75
C ARG A 310 0.23 -6.95 8.99
N GLY A 311 0.74 -7.22 10.17
CA GLY A 311 1.31 -8.52 10.55
C GLY A 311 2.73 -8.78 10.05
N ALA A 312 3.37 -7.84 9.32
CA ALA A 312 4.76 -8.03 8.91
C ALA A 312 5.69 -8.16 10.14
N THR A 313 6.65 -9.06 10.04
CA THR A 313 7.67 -9.24 11.09
C THR A 313 9.07 -9.12 10.50
N ILE A 314 9.83 -8.17 11.04
CA ILE A 314 11.23 -7.93 10.63
C ILE A 314 12.12 -9.13 10.96
N GLU A 315 11.75 -9.96 11.93
CA GLU A 315 12.48 -11.16 12.32
C GLU A 315 12.69 -12.13 11.16
N ASN A 316 11.80 -12.17 10.17
CA ASN A 316 11.94 -13.02 8.99
C ASN A 316 13.23 -12.72 8.22
N ILE A 317 13.55 -11.45 7.99
CA ILE A 317 14.78 -11.05 7.30
C ILE A 317 15.99 -11.07 8.25
N LEU A 318 15.82 -10.70 9.51
CA LEU A 318 16.92 -10.70 10.48
C LEU A 318 17.39 -12.11 10.83
N SER A 319 16.49 -13.09 10.87
CA SER A 319 16.79 -14.48 11.23
C SER A 319 17.03 -15.40 10.04
N PHE A 320 17.03 -14.93 8.81
CA PHE A 320 17.18 -15.75 7.60
C PHE A 320 18.39 -16.70 7.66
N GLU A 321 19.55 -16.20 8.11
CA GLU A 321 20.79 -17.00 8.27
C GLU A 321 20.69 -18.08 9.36
N LYS A 322 19.80 -17.90 10.35
CA LYS A 322 19.54 -18.91 11.38
C LYS A 322 18.64 -20.02 10.83
N GLN A 323 17.74 -19.67 9.93
CA GLN A 323 16.82 -20.61 9.28
C GLN A 323 17.50 -21.44 8.20
N TYR A 324 18.37 -20.82 7.42
CA TYR A 324 19.16 -21.44 6.36
C TYR A 324 20.65 -21.38 6.71
N LYS A 325 21.18 -22.44 7.28
CA LYS A 325 22.58 -22.50 7.79
C LYS A 325 23.65 -22.21 6.75
N ASN A 326 23.35 -22.48 5.48
CA ASN A 326 24.26 -22.26 4.36
C ASN A 326 23.88 -21.00 3.55
N ALA A 327 23.11 -20.10 4.14
CA ALA A 327 22.70 -18.90 3.46
C ALA A 327 23.88 -17.99 3.15
N LYS A 328 23.96 -17.53 1.90
CA LYS A 328 24.88 -16.46 1.51
C LYS A 328 24.19 -15.13 1.71
N VAL A 329 24.90 -14.14 2.27
CA VAL A 329 24.40 -12.78 2.47
C VAL A 329 25.23 -11.81 1.65
N ILE A 330 24.56 -11.01 0.80
CA ILE A 330 25.20 -9.98 -0.02
C ILE A 330 24.56 -8.64 0.32
N ARG A 331 25.38 -7.58 0.54
CA ARG A 331 24.91 -6.24 0.85
C ARG A 331 25.03 -5.33 -0.36
N LEU A 332 23.94 -4.63 -0.70
CA LEU A 332 23.92 -3.61 -1.76
C LEU A 332 23.78 -2.24 -1.10
N GLU A 333 24.89 -1.52 -0.99
CA GLU A 333 24.98 -0.22 -0.30
C GLU A 333 25.09 0.97 -1.25
N GLN A 334 25.54 0.74 -2.51
CA GLN A 334 25.58 1.80 -3.51
C GLN A 334 24.17 2.18 -3.97
N ASN A 335 23.82 3.44 -3.77
CA ASN A 335 22.54 4.02 -4.18
C ASN A 335 22.69 4.75 -5.52
N TYR A 336 21.74 4.50 -6.43
CA TYR A 336 21.69 5.11 -7.78
C TYR A 336 20.56 6.14 -7.93
N ARG A 337 19.84 6.43 -6.84
CA ARG A 337 18.65 7.28 -6.84
C ARG A 337 18.93 8.70 -6.36
N SER A 338 19.47 8.82 -5.17
CA SER A 338 19.53 10.05 -4.40
C SER A 338 20.91 10.68 -4.40
N THR A 339 21.01 11.96 -4.05
CA THR A 339 22.25 12.65 -3.77
C THR A 339 22.82 12.28 -2.40
N GLN A 340 24.12 12.50 -2.15
CA GLN A 340 24.79 12.10 -0.91
C GLN A 340 24.21 12.80 0.33
N THR A 341 23.86 14.10 0.25
CA THR A 341 23.22 14.83 1.35
C THR A 341 21.94 14.16 1.84
N ILE A 342 21.11 13.66 0.92
CA ILE A 342 19.86 12.94 1.27
C ILE A 342 20.20 11.60 1.95
N LEU A 343 21.20 10.90 1.46
CA LEU A 343 21.64 9.62 2.03
C LEU A 343 22.28 9.79 3.40
N ASP A 344 23.09 10.82 3.59
CA ASP A 344 23.71 11.11 4.87
C ASP A 344 22.65 11.40 5.95
N ALA A 345 21.60 12.17 5.60
CA ALA A 345 20.47 12.39 6.47
C ALA A 345 19.70 11.07 6.78
N ALA A 346 19.44 10.26 5.76
CA ALA A 346 18.77 8.96 5.94
C ALA A 346 19.60 8.02 6.82
N ASN A 347 20.90 7.91 6.57
CA ASN A 347 21.84 7.11 7.37
C ASN A 347 21.87 7.58 8.83
N ALA A 348 21.93 8.90 9.08
CA ALA A 348 21.96 9.47 10.42
C ALA A 348 20.67 9.16 11.21
N VAL A 349 19.51 9.31 10.57
CA VAL A 349 18.23 8.98 11.21
C VAL A 349 18.15 7.50 11.54
N ILE A 350 18.41 6.62 10.57
CA ILE A 350 18.20 5.17 10.76
C ILE A 350 19.26 4.52 11.67
N ALA A 351 20.41 5.15 11.85
CA ALA A 351 21.45 4.66 12.75
C ALA A 351 21.01 4.58 14.22
N ASN A 352 19.94 5.30 14.61
CA ASN A 352 19.37 5.27 15.95
C ASN A 352 18.48 4.04 16.22
N ASN A 353 18.27 3.14 15.24
CA ASN A 353 17.59 1.86 15.43
C ASN A 353 18.59 0.78 15.84
N GLU A 354 18.21 -0.06 16.80
CA GLU A 354 19.01 -1.20 17.26
C GLU A 354 18.73 -2.48 16.44
N GLN A 355 17.46 -2.71 16.08
CA GLN A 355 17.04 -3.88 15.31
C GLN A 355 17.33 -3.71 13.83
N ARG A 356 18.58 -3.89 13.42
CA ARG A 356 19.01 -3.79 12.01
C ARG A 356 20.27 -4.62 11.70
N LYS A 357 20.42 -5.00 10.43
CA LYS A 357 21.63 -5.72 9.92
C LYS A 357 22.81 -4.78 9.64
N GLY A 358 22.62 -3.47 9.73
CA GLY A 358 23.64 -2.44 9.53
C GLY A 358 24.08 -2.31 8.07
N LYS A 359 23.64 -1.24 7.41
CA LYS A 359 24.03 -0.80 6.06
C LYS A 359 24.36 0.68 6.14
N ASN A 360 25.23 1.14 5.26
CA ASN A 360 25.53 2.56 5.10
C ASN A 360 25.44 2.92 3.61
N LEU A 361 24.45 3.73 3.22
CA LEU A 361 24.23 4.09 1.84
C LEU A 361 25.22 5.15 1.39
N TRP A 362 25.76 4.95 0.18
CA TRP A 362 26.62 5.92 -0.50
C TRP A 362 26.27 6.00 -1.99
N THR A 363 26.67 7.07 -2.67
CA THR A 363 26.34 7.28 -4.09
C THR A 363 27.42 8.03 -4.83
N ASP A 364 27.46 7.83 -6.16
CA ASP A 364 28.27 8.61 -7.10
C ASP A 364 27.48 9.81 -7.70
N ASN A 365 26.25 10.04 -7.29
CA ASN A 365 25.38 11.13 -7.82
C ASN A 365 25.78 12.53 -7.31
N GLY A 366 26.91 12.65 -6.59
CA GLY A 366 27.39 13.90 -6.03
C GLY A 366 26.69 14.32 -4.73
N GLN A 367 27.15 15.43 -4.13
CA GLN A 367 26.70 15.86 -2.80
C GLN A 367 25.23 16.31 -2.81
N GLY A 368 24.81 17.07 -3.81
CA GLY A 368 23.44 17.61 -3.88
C GLY A 368 23.21 18.86 -3.01
N ALA A 369 21.97 19.34 -3.02
CA ALA A 369 21.54 20.50 -2.23
C ALA A 369 21.34 20.13 -0.75
N LYS A 370 21.46 21.11 0.14
CA LYS A 370 21.05 20.96 1.55
C LYS A 370 19.54 20.74 1.63
N ILE A 371 19.11 20.03 2.67
CA ILE A 371 17.71 19.77 2.97
C ILE A 371 17.10 21.04 3.58
N GLU A 372 16.05 21.56 2.95
CA GLU A 372 15.34 22.71 3.51
C GLU A 372 14.43 22.25 4.66
N PHE A 373 14.63 22.81 5.85
CA PHE A 373 13.75 22.60 6.99
C PHE A 373 13.02 23.90 7.34
N TYR A 374 11.71 23.93 7.14
CA TYR A 374 10.86 25.08 7.37
C TYR A 374 9.97 24.90 8.61
N VAL A 375 10.07 25.83 9.58
CA VAL A 375 9.19 25.88 10.74
C VAL A 375 8.10 26.92 10.50
N ALA A 376 6.88 26.47 10.30
CA ALA A 376 5.70 27.31 10.13
C ALA A 376 5.14 27.77 11.49
N GLU A 377 4.42 28.91 11.50
CA GLU A 377 3.68 29.37 12.68
C GLU A 377 2.49 28.45 12.96
N ASP A 378 1.76 28.05 11.91
CA ASP A 378 0.60 27.18 11.94
C ASP A 378 0.53 26.28 10.68
N GLU A 379 -0.43 25.36 10.65
CA GLU A 379 -0.66 24.45 9.53
C GLU A 379 -1.10 25.16 8.23
N LEU A 380 -1.67 26.35 8.34
CA LEU A 380 -2.05 27.13 7.17
C LEU A 380 -0.83 27.79 6.54
N ALA A 381 0.11 28.29 7.35
CA ALA A 381 1.39 28.81 6.88
C ALA A 381 2.24 27.69 6.25
N GLU A 382 2.22 26.48 6.84
CA GLU A 382 2.87 25.31 6.27
C GLU A 382 2.31 24.98 4.88
N SER A 383 0.99 24.89 4.75
CA SER A 383 0.34 24.55 3.47
C SER A 383 0.59 25.57 2.35
N ARG A 384 0.70 26.85 2.71
CA ARG A 384 1.08 27.92 1.75
C ARG A 384 2.55 27.78 1.33
N HIS A 385 3.44 27.55 2.29
CA HIS A 385 4.87 27.35 2.00
C HIS A 385 5.08 26.18 1.04
N VAL A 386 4.37 25.06 1.23
CA VAL A 386 4.38 23.91 0.33
C VAL A 386 3.97 24.31 -1.09
N ALA A 387 2.84 25.05 -1.23
CA ALA A 387 2.37 25.50 -2.54
C ALA A 387 3.35 26.49 -3.20
N ASP A 388 3.86 27.48 -2.44
CA ASP A 388 4.82 28.48 -2.92
C ASP A 388 6.13 27.82 -3.38
N THR A 389 6.64 26.84 -2.63
CA THR A 389 7.84 26.09 -2.98
C THR A 389 7.68 25.34 -4.31
N ILE A 390 6.56 24.64 -4.49
CA ILE A 390 6.28 23.92 -5.74
C ILE A 390 6.14 24.87 -6.92
N VAL A 391 5.36 25.96 -6.75
CA VAL A 391 5.21 26.99 -7.79
C VAL A 391 6.55 27.61 -8.15
N SER A 392 7.44 27.85 -7.17
CA SER A 392 8.77 28.36 -7.42
C SER A 392 9.63 27.38 -8.23
N ASN A 393 9.63 26.10 -7.86
CA ASN A 393 10.39 25.08 -8.57
C ASN A 393 9.90 24.92 -10.03
N VAL A 394 8.58 24.97 -10.25
CA VAL A 394 8.01 24.89 -11.60
C VAL A 394 8.35 26.15 -12.41
N ALA A 395 8.39 27.32 -11.78
CA ALA A 395 8.85 28.55 -12.43
C ALA A 395 10.34 28.48 -12.84
N ASP A 396 11.14 27.72 -12.09
CA ASP A 396 12.57 27.48 -12.38
C ASP A 396 12.77 26.34 -13.42
N GLY A 397 11.69 25.78 -14.00
CA GLY A 397 11.72 24.85 -15.12
C GLY A 397 11.50 23.37 -14.75
N GLU A 398 11.10 23.06 -13.53
CA GLU A 398 10.69 21.71 -13.13
C GLU A 398 9.24 21.41 -13.53
N GLU A 399 8.86 20.14 -13.62
CA GLU A 399 7.50 19.73 -13.95
C GLU A 399 6.65 19.52 -12.68
N TRP A 400 5.31 19.61 -12.79
CA TRP A 400 4.42 19.37 -11.66
C TRP A 400 4.56 17.96 -11.09
N ASN A 401 4.71 16.97 -11.96
CA ASN A 401 4.87 15.56 -11.60
C ASN A 401 6.27 15.22 -11.02
N ASP A 402 7.22 16.16 -11.03
CA ASP A 402 8.48 16.02 -10.32
C ASP A 402 8.31 16.14 -8.80
N HIS A 403 7.14 16.58 -8.32
CA HIS A 403 6.89 16.88 -6.92
C HIS A 403 5.97 15.88 -6.24
N ALA A 404 6.34 15.43 -5.04
CA ALA A 404 5.49 14.65 -4.16
C ALA A 404 5.39 15.28 -2.77
N VAL A 405 4.17 15.39 -2.24
CA VAL A 405 3.91 15.80 -0.85
C VAL A 405 3.54 14.58 -0.04
N LEU A 406 4.35 14.28 0.96
CA LEU A 406 4.23 13.12 1.83
C LEU A 406 3.78 13.53 3.23
N TYR A 407 2.77 12.85 3.75
CA TYR A 407 2.22 13.09 5.09
C TYR A 407 2.00 11.78 5.83
N ARG A 408 1.99 11.88 7.18
CA ARG A 408 1.78 10.70 8.05
C ARG A 408 0.31 10.25 8.08
N MET A 409 -0.63 11.20 8.03
CA MET A 409 -2.06 10.96 8.15
C MET A 409 -2.83 11.71 7.05
N ASN A 410 -3.87 11.08 6.50
CA ASN A 410 -4.72 11.68 5.47
C ASN A 410 -5.39 13.00 5.90
N ALA A 411 -5.65 13.18 7.21
CA ALA A 411 -6.21 14.43 7.71
C ALA A 411 -5.36 15.67 7.42
N GLN A 412 -4.03 15.50 7.22
CA GLN A 412 -3.11 16.60 6.89
C GLN A 412 -3.28 17.12 5.45
N SER A 413 -3.82 16.30 4.55
CA SER A 413 -3.96 16.66 3.13
C SER A 413 -4.95 17.79 2.87
N ASN A 414 -5.99 17.96 3.70
CA ASN A 414 -7.10 18.88 3.43
C ASN A 414 -6.66 20.35 3.24
N LEU A 415 -5.78 20.87 4.09
CA LEU A 415 -5.31 22.25 4.00
C LEU A 415 -4.33 22.45 2.83
N ILE A 416 -3.52 21.43 2.55
CA ILE A 416 -2.61 21.44 1.40
C ILE A 416 -3.42 21.47 0.09
N GLU A 417 -4.46 20.63 0.01
CA GLU A 417 -5.40 20.62 -1.11
C GLU A 417 -6.06 21.97 -1.32
N GLN A 418 -6.56 22.60 -0.24
CA GLN A 418 -7.13 23.94 -0.32
C GLN A 418 -6.10 24.98 -0.81
N SER A 419 -4.85 24.90 -0.35
CA SER A 419 -3.78 25.78 -0.80
C SER A 419 -3.45 25.55 -2.27
N PHE A 420 -3.44 24.32 -2.75
CA PHE A 420 -3.24 23.99 -4.15
C PHE A 420 -4.35 24.51 -5.04
N ILE A 421 -5.62 24.34 -4.64
CA ILE A 421 -6.78 24.89 -5.35
C ILE A 421 -6.65 26.41 -5.47
N ARG A 422 -6.29 27.11 -4.38
CA ARG A 422 -6.15 28.58 -4.35
C ARG A 422 -4.99 29.08 -5.21
N SER A 423 -3.88 28.32 -5.25
CA SER A 423 -2.68 28.68 -6.02
C SER A 423 -2.70 28.13 -7.45
N GLY A 424 -3.77 27.42 -7.84
CA GLY A 424 -3.91 26.82 -9.16
C GLY A 424 -2.93 25.67 -9.44
N VAL A 425 -2.38 25.03 -8.39
CA VAL A 425 -1.47 23.89 -8.50
C VAL A 425 -2.27 22.64 -8.89
N PRO A 426 -1.99 22.01 -10.03
CA PRO A 426 -2.62 20.74 -10.38
C PRO A 426 -2.10 19.64 -9.45
N TYR A 427 -3.00 18.87 -8.85
CA TYR A 427 -2.63 17.81 -7.92
C TYR A 427 -3.49 16.58 -8.11
N ARG A 428 -3.00 15.45 -7.59
CA ARG A 428 -3.78 14.21 -7.41
C ARG A 428 -3.40 13.55 -6.09
N MET A 429 -4.38 12.93 -5.46
CA MET A 429 -4.18 12.16 -4.23
C MET A 429 -4.13 10.66 -4.52
N ILE A 430 -3.15 9.96 -3.94
CA ILE A 430 -3.09 8.50 -3.92
C ILE A 430 -3.60 8.04 -2.55
N GLY A 431 -4.54 7.08 -2.53
CA GLY A 431 -5.22 6.61 -1.30
C GLY A 431 -6.48 7.42 -0.97
N GLY A 432 -7.07 8.11 -1.95
CA GLY A 432 -8.39 8.75 -1.87
C GLY A 432 -9.54 7.77 -2.05
N HIS A 433 -10.74 8.26 -2.45
CA HIS A 433 -11.86 7.38 -2.78
C HIS A 433 -11.53 6.53 -4.00
N ARG A 434 -11.47 5.20 -3.81
CA ARG A 434 -11.18 4.24 -4.87
C ARG A 434 -12.28 4.21 -5.92
N PHE A 435 -11.94 3.99 -7.18
CA PHE A 435 -12.90 3.79 -8.26
C PHE A 435 -13.89 2.66 -7.91
N TYR A 436 -13.37 1.52 -7.46
CA TYR A 436 -14.17 0.35 -7.06
C TYR A 436 -14.94 0.53 -5.74
N ASP A 437 -14.71 1.60 -4.96
CA ASP A 437 -15.47 1.94 -3.76
C ASP A 437 -16.72 2.76 -4.04
N ARG A 438 -16.87 3.31 -5.26
CA ARG A 438 -18.06 4.05 -5.67
C ARG A 438 -19.29 3.17 -5.65
N LYS A 439 -20.43 3.72 -5.21
CA LYS A 439 -21.66 2.94 -5.01
C LYS A 439 -22.07 2.20 -6.28
N GLU A 440 -22.14 2.91 -7.41
CA GLU A 440 -22.58 2.37 -8.70
C GLU A 440 -21.64 1.26 -9.21
N ILE A 441 -20.33 1.37 -8.95
CA ILE A 441 -19.36 0.35 -9.32
C ILE A 441 -19.51 -0.88 -8.41
N LYS A 442 -19.64 -0.67 -7.09
CA LYS A 442 -19.88 -1.79 -6.15
C LYS A 442 -21.19 -2.53 -6.44
N ASP A 443 -22.23 -1.82 -6.88
CA ASP A 443 -23.51 -2.44 -7.25
C ASP A 443 -23.36 -3.28 -8.53
N ALA A 444 -22.73 -2.72 -9.58
CA ALA A 444 -22.44 -3.41 -10.82
C ALA A 444 -21.53 -4.65 -10.62
N MET A 445 -20.45 -4.48 -9.86
CA MET A 445 -19.56 -5.58 -9.50
C MET A 445 -20.28 -6.66 -8.69
N ALA A 446 -21.17 -6.30 -7.77
CA ALA A 446 -21.94 -7.28 -7.01
C ALA A 446 -22.84 -8.15 -7.89
N TYR A 447 -23.41 -7.60 -8.98
CA TYR A 447 -24.09 -8.43 -10.00
C TYR A 447 -23.16 -9.44 -10.65
N LEU A 448 -21.98 -8.99 -11.09
CA LEU A 448 -20.98 -9.87 -11.70
C LEU A 448 -20.53 -10.99 -10.72
N TYR A 449 -20.31 -10.63 -9.46
CA TYR A 449 -19.97 -11.63 -8.42
C TYR A 449 -21.09 -12.65 -8.19
N VAL A 450 -22.37 -12.23 -8.11
CA VAL A 450 -23.50 -13.15 -7.92
C VAL A 450 -23.73 -14.03 -9.14
N VAL A 451 -23.51 -13.54 -10.35
CA VAL A 451 -23.52 -14.35 -11.58
C VAL A 451 -22.44 -15.43 -11.52
N ASN A 452 -21.24 -15.10 -11.00
CA ASN A 452 -20.13 -16.04 -10.84
C ASN A 452 -20.35 -17.04 -9.68
N ASN A 453 -20.83 -16.53 -8.53
CA ASN A 453 -21.04 -17.32 -7.30
C ASN A 453 -22.36 -16.95 -6.64
N THR A 454 -23.36 -17.83 -6.78
CA THR A 454 -24.72 -17.65 -6.21
C THR A 454 -24.80 -17.85 -4.69
N ALA A 455 -23.77 -18.45 -4.07
CA ALA A 455 -23.71 -18.67 -2.63
C ALA A 455 -23.31 -17.41 -1.85
N ASP A 456 -22.81 -16.37 -2.54
CA ASP A 456 -22.34 -15.13 -1.90
C ASP A 456 -23.49 -14.30 -1.28
N GLU A 457 -23.75 -14.55 -0.01
CA GLU A 457 -24.81 -13.89 0.77
C GLU A 457 -24.64 -12.37 0.79
N ILE A 458 -23.43 -11.85 0.96
CA ILE A 458 -23.16 -10.43 1.13
C ILE A 458 -23.53 -9.65 -0.13
N ARG A 459 -23.12 -10.15 -1.30
CA ARG A 459 -23.40 -9.51 -2.57
C ARG A 459 -24.82 -9.72 -3.03
N LEU A 460 -25.39 -10.89 -2.75
CA LEU A 460 -26.80 -11.17 -3.01
C LEU A 460 -27.73 -10.21 -2.23
N ARG A 461 -27.45 -9.96 -0.94
CA ARG A 461 -28.16 -8.96 -0.14
C ARG A 461 -28.05 -7.55 -0.72
N ARG A 462 -26.93 -7.22 -1.33
CA ARG A 462 -26.69 -5.92 -1.94
C ARG A 462 -27.57 -5.67 -3.16
N ILE A 463 -27.68 -6.64 -4.07
CA ILE A 463 -28.32 -6.43 -5.38
C ILE A 463 -29.79 -6.83 -5.46
N ILE A 464 -30.29 -7.66 -4.55
CA ILE A 464 -31.65 -8.24 -4.69
C ILE A 464 -32.74 -7.17 -4.75
N ASN A 465 -32.53 -6.02 -4.12
CA ASN A 465 -33.45 -4.88 -4.14
C ASN A 465 -32.81 -3.58 -4.67
N GLU A 466 -31.76 -3.68 -5.41
CA GLU A 466 -31.07 -2.57 -6.10
C GLU A 466 -30.91 -2.91 -7.60
N PRO A 467 -31.68 -2.32 -8.53
CA PRO A 467 -32.76 -1.36 -8.33
C PRO A 467 -33.96 -1.88 -7.50
N LYS A 468 -34.79 -0.98 -6.97
CA LYS A 468 -35.92 -1.34 -6.11
C LYS A 468 -36.88 -2.32 -6.78
N ARG A 469 -36.99 -3.54 -6.24
CA ARG A 469 -37.93 -4.60 -6.68
C ARG A 469 -39.07 -4.84 -5.70
N GLY A 470 -39.05 -4.12 -4.56
CA GLY A 470 -40.03 -4.31 -3.50
C GLY A 470 -39.89 -5.63 -2.74
N ILE A 471 -38.65 -6.14 -2.67
CA ILE A 471 -38.24 -7.24 -1.80
C ILE A 471 -37.72 -6.63 -0.50
N GLY A 472 -38.50 -6.74 0.57
CA GLY A 472 -38.15 -6.15 1.86
C GLY A 472 -37.14 -7.00 2.63
N GLU A 473 -36.46 -6.36 3.57
CA GLU A 473 -35.40 -7.01 4.39
C GLU A 473 -35.95 -8.20 5.21
N THR A 474 -37.23 -8.13 5.66
CA THR A 474 -37.89 -9.25 6.35
C THR A 474 -37.98 -10.50 5.46
N SER A 475 -38.34 -10.32 4.18
CA SER A 475 -38.42 -11.44 3.23
C SER A 475 -37.05 -12.01 2.93
N LEU A 476 -36.06 -11.13 2.81
CA LEU A 476 -34.68 -11.50 2.59
C LEU A 476 -34.10 -12.29 3.77
N ASN A 477 -34.30 -11.80 5.00
CA ASN A 477 -33.91 -12.53 6.21
C ASN A 477 -34.56 -13.91 6.30
N ALA A 478 -35.86 -14.01 5.92
CA ALA A 478 -36.56 -15.31 5.88
C ALA A 478 -35.93 -16.28 4.84
N VAL A 479 -35.44 -15.78 3.69
CA VAL A 479 -34.69 -16.60 2.73
C VAL A 479 -33.46 -17.22 3.38
N PHE A 480 -32.63 -16.41 4.06
CA PHE A 480 -31.42 -16.89 4.70
C PHE A 480 -31.69 -17.79 5.93
N GLU A 481 -32.74 -17.53 6.71
CA GLU A 481 -33.15 -18.44 7.78
C GLU A 481 -33.57 -19.82 7.24
N ILE A 482 -34.33 -19.86 6.14
CA ILE A 482 -34.72 -21.11 5.49
C ILE A 482 -33.51 -21.83 4.92
N ALA A 483 -32.63 -21.13 4.21
CA ALA A 483 -31.42 -21.69 3.62
C ALA A 483 -30.51 -22.33 4.68
N ASN A 484 -30.27 -21.60 5.78
CA ASN A 484 -29.49 -22.10 6.90
C ASN A 484 -30.17 -23.30 7.60
N GLY A 485 -31.48 -23.28 7.75
CA GLY A 485 -32.24 -24.36 8.39
C GLY A 485 -32.26 -25.65 7.54
N LEU A 486 -32.19 -25.55 6.22
CA LEU A 486 -32.17 -26.66 5.28
C LEU A 486 -30.75 -27.08 4.87
N GLY A 487 -29.72 -26.26 5.13
CA GLY A 487 -28.35 -26.50 4.68
C GLY A 487 -28.18 -26.37 3.17
N VAL A 488 -28.95 -25.48 2.52
CA VAL A 488 -28.90 -25.21 1.07
C VAL A 488 -28.45 -23.78 0.80
N GLU A 489 -28.05 -23.51 -0.44
CA GLU A 489 -27.71 -22.14 -0.86
C GLU A 489 -28.93 -21.21 -0.80
N PRO A 490 -28.77 -19.94 -0.37
CA PRO A 490 -29.84 -18.95 -0.35
C PRO A 490 -30.52 -18.77 -1.72
N PHE A 491 -29.76 -18.92 -2.79
CA PHE A 491 -30.27 -18.78 -4.15
C PHE A 491 -31.21 -19.90 -4.57
N GLU A 492 -31.04 -21.11 -4.05
CA GLU A 492 -32.00 -22.22 -4.26
C GLU A 492 -33.34 -21.92 -3.62
N VAL A 493 -33.33 -21.31 -2.40
CA VAL A 493 -34.56 -20.86 -1.74
C VAL A 493 -35.24 -19.74 -2.54
N ILE A 494 -34.49 -18.85 -3.17
CA ILE A 494 -35.03 -17.80 -4.04
C ILE A 494 -35.71 -18.41 -5.27
N ARG A 495 -35.09 -19.42 -5.92
CA ARG A 495 -35.64 -20.11 -7.09
C ARG A 495 -36.97 -20.84 -6.80
N SER A 496 -37.12 -21.37 -5.58
CA SER A 496 -38.26 -22.14 -5.12
C SER A 496 -39.07 -21.43 -4.05
N ALA A 497 -39.06 -20.08 -4.07
CA ALA A 497 -39.68 -19.26 -3.03
C ALA A 497 -41.19 -19.47 -2.84
N ASP A 498 -41.89 -20.01 -3.82
CA ASP A 498 -43.30 -20.37 -3.75
C ASP A 498 -43.61 -21.59 -2.85
N GLN A 499 -42.59 -22.43 -2.61
CA GLN A 499 -42.68 -23.61 -1.73
C GLN A 499 -42.67 -23.26 -0.24
N TYR A 500 -42.31 -22.04 0.11
CA TYR A 500 -42.15 -21.63 1.52
C TYR A 500 -43.24 -20.62 1.96
N ALA A 501 -44.07 -21.02 2.92
CA ALA A 501 -45.16 -20.20 3.43
C ALA A 501 -44.71 -18.82 3.96
N LYS A 502 -43.51 -18.76 4.58
CA LYS A 502 -42.92 -17.50 5.07
C LYS A 502 -42.60 -16.52 3.92
N LEU A 503 -42.40 -16.97 2.69
CA LEU A 503 -42.05 -16.16 1.52
C LEU A 503 -43.26 -15.83 0.63
N SER A 504 -44.46 -16.31 0.92
CA SER A 504 -45.65 -16.21 0.06
C SER A 504 -45.92 -14.81 -0.51
N ARG A 505 -45.68 -13.75 0.29
CA ARG A 505 -45.88 -12.35 -0.17
C ARG A 505 -44.82 -11.84 -1.15
N ALA A 506 -43.63 -12.40 -1.12
CA ALA A 506 -42.51 -11.98 -1.94
C ALA A 506 -42.09 -13.03 -3.00
N SER A 507 -42.73 -14.20 -2.99
CA SER A 507 -42.31 -15.37 -3.81
C SER A 507 -42.19 -15.04 -5.30
N SER A 508 -43.18 -14.40 -5.90
CA SER A 508 -43.15 -14.03 -7.32
C SER A 508 -42.01 -13.10 -7.68
N LYS A 509 -41.67 -12.15 -6.77
CA LYS A 509 -40.56 -11.21 -6.98
C LYS A 509 -39.20 -11.87 -6.79
N LEU A 510 -39.09 -12.75 -5.80
CA LEU A 510 -37.88 -13.55 -5.55
C LEU A 510 -37.61 -14.48 -6.73
N MET A 511 -38.61 -15.22 -7.19
CA MET A 511 -38.46 -16.11 -8.35
C MET A 511 -38.14 -15.35 -9.65
N ALA A 512 -38.74 -14.15 -9.84
CA ALA A 512 -38.40 -13.30 -10.99
C ALA A 512 -36.94 -12.84 -10.96
N PHE A 513 -36.45 -12.46 -9.77
CA PHE A 513 -35.05 -12.13 -9.57
C PHE A 513 -34.13 -13.36 -9.81
N GLY A 514 -34.51 -14.54 -9.30
CA GLY A 514 -33.78 -15.78 -9.54
C GLY A 514 -33.65 -16.09 -11.02
N LYS A 515 -34.75 -16.02 -11.79
CA LYS A 515 -34.75 -16.23 -13.26
C LYS A 515 -33.87 -15.21 -13.99
N LEU A 516 -33.83 -13.95 -13.52
CA LEU A 516 -32.98 -12.90 -14.09
C LEU A 516 -31.48 -13.24 -13.93
N ILE A 517 -31.07 -13.64 -12.74
CA ILE A 517 -29.67 -14.05 -12.50
C ILE A 517 -29.32 -15.31 -13.31
N ASP A 518 -30.22 -16.30 -13.36
CA ASP A 518 -30.01 -17.50 -14.17
C ASP A 518 -29.84 -17.17 -15.67
N SER A 519 -30.63 -16.23 -16.19
CA SER A 519 -30.48 -15.74 -17.57
C SER A 519 -29.09 -15.11 -17.81
N PHE A 520 -28.54 -14.37 -16.84
CA PHE A 520 -27.19 -13.81 -16.97
C PHE A 520 -26.12 -14.90 -16.95
N ARG A 521 -26.29 -15.95 -16.17
CA ARG A 521 -25.40 -17.11 -16.13
C ARG A 521 -25.39 -17.85 -17.46
N GLU A 522 -26.55 -18.08 -18.05
CA GLU A 522 -26.68 -18.66 -19.40
C GLU A 522 -25.99 -17.76 -20.45
N LYS A 523 -26.16 -16.45 -20.36
CA LYS A 523 -25.53 -15.49 -21.26
C LYS A 523 -24.01 -15.45 -21.14
N LEU A 524 -23.47 -15.63 -19.94
CA LEU A 524 -22.02 -15.69 -19.71
C LEU A 524 -21.35 -16.82 -20.53
N GLU A 525 -22.07 -17.93 -20.78
CA GLU A 525 -21.55 -19.06 -21.56
C GLU A 525 -21.52 -18.82 -23.08
N ILE A 526 -22.33 -17.85 -23.58
CA ILE A 526 -22.56 -17.70 -25.04
C ILE A 526 -22.15 -16.33 -25.59
N MET A 527 -21.84 -15.35 -24.73
CA MET A 527 -21.49 -13.99 -25.16
C MET A 527 -20.14 -13.53 -24.58
N PRO A 528 -19.45 -12.57 -25.26
CA PRO A 528 -18.22 -11.98 -24.72
C PRO A 528 -18.44 -11.33 -23.36
N LEU A 529 -17.50 -11.53 -22.43
CA LEU A 529 -17.54 -10.93 -21.10
C LEU A 529 -17.66 -9.39 -21.14
N ALA A 530 -17.04 -8.76 -22.15
CA ALA A 530 -17.09 -7.31 -22.34
C ALA A 530 -18.50 -6.76 -22.56
N ASP A 531 -19.43 -7.58 -23.09
CA ASP A 531 -20.81 -7.19 -23.38
C ASP A 531 -21.77 -7.52 -22.23
N LEU A 532 -21.42 -8.50 -21.40
CA LEU A 532 -22.27 -9.00 -20.30
C LEU A 532 -22.65 -7.88 -19.31
N LEU A 533 -21.73 -6.99 -18.96
CA LEU A 533 -22.01 -5.88 -18.05
C LEU A 533 -23.11 -4.98 -18.60
N GLY A 534 -23.03 -4.62 -19.89
CA GLY A 534 -24.06 -3.81 -20.56
C GLY A 534 -25.44 -4.46 -20.46
N VAL A 535 -25.53 -5.75 -20.78
CA VAL A 535 -26.78 -6.53 -20.68
C VAL A 535 -27.33 -6.58 -19.25
N ILE A 536 -26.46 -6.78 -18.24
CA ILE A 536 -26.87 -6.76 -16.83
C ILE A 536 -27.45 -5.39 -16.45
N LEU A 537 -26.78 -4.29 -16.80
CA LEU A 537 -27.22 -2.95 -16.45
C LEU A 537 -28.54 -2.56 -17.12
N ASP A 538 -28.75 -2.99 -18.36
CA ASP A 538 -29.97 -2.71 -19.13
C ASP A 538 -31.15 -3.56 -18.66
N GLU A 539 -31.00 -4.89 -18.56
CA GLU A 539 -32.09 -5.81 -18.19
C GLU A 539 -32.52 -5.68 -16.72
N THR A 540 -31.60 -5.29 -15.84
CA THR A 540 -31.95 -4.96 -14.45
C THR A 540 -32.64 -3.60 -14.32
N GLY A 541 -32.51 -2.71 -15.32
CA GLY A 541 -32.94 -1.32 -15.26
C GLY A 541 -32.05 -0.46 -14.34
N TYR A 542 -30.82 -0.91 -14.06
CA TYR A 542 -29.93 -0.21 -13.11
C TYR A 542 -29.58 1.18 -13.62
N THR A 543 -29.17 1.32 -14.88
CA THR A 543 -28.85 2.61 -15.51
C THR A 543 -30.03 3.58 -15.44
N LEU A 544 -31.25 3.10 -15.72
CA LEU A 544 -32.47 3.91 -15.60
C LEU A 544 -32.73 4.37 -14.16
N SER A 545 -32.42 3.53 -13.17
CA SER A 545 -32.62 3.87 -11.76
C SER A 545 -31.71 5.01 -11.29
N LEU A 546 -30.55 5.21 -11.91
CA LEU A 546 -29.64 6.31 -11.60
C LEU A 546 -30.23 7.70 -11.97
N ALA A 547 -31.18 7.74 -12.91
CA ALA A 547 -31.84 8.98 -13.31
C ALA A 547 -32.66 9.62 -12.17
N ASN A 548 -32.91 8.89 -11.08
CA ASN A 548 -33.55 9.45 -9.87
C ASN A 548 -32.67 10.47 -9.14
N GLU A 549 -31.35 10.55 -9.42
CA GLU A 549 -30.42 11.56 -8.90
C GLU A 549 -29.79 12.31 -10.07
N PRO A 550 -30.46 13.30 -10.69
CA PRO A 550 -30.03 13.93 -11.92
C PRO A 550 -28.66 14.62 -11.83
N GLU A 551 -28.31 15.16 -10.66
CA GLU A 551 -27.04 15.88 -10.43
C GLU A 551 -25.81 14.97 -10.56
N LYS A 552 -25.96 13.66 -10.28
CA LYS A 552 -24.88 12.66 -10.30
C LYS A 552 -25.01 11.68 -11.46
N TYR A 553 -26.09 11.79 -12.26
CA TYR A 553 -26.39 10.79 -13.30
C TYR A 553 -25.27 10.63 -14.31
N GLN A 554 -24.79 11.76 -14.87
CA GLN A 554 -23.74 11.72 -15.91
C GLN A 554 -22.43 11.15 -15.39
N GLU A 555 -22.03 11.55 -14.16
CA GLU A 555 -20.82 11.01 -13.52
C GLU A 555 -20.92 9.49 -13.31
N ARG A 556 -22.06 9.03 -12.77
CA ARG A 556 -22.25 7.59 -12.49
C ARG A 556 -22.31 6.75 -13.76
N VAL A 557 -22.95 7.23 -14.81
CA VAL A 557 -22.99 6.56 -16.13
C VAL A 557 -21.58 6.50 -16.72
N ALA A 558 -20.80 7.59 -16.62
CA ALA A 558 -19.42 7.60 -17.08
C ALA A 558 -18.56 6.58 -16.30
N ASN A 559 -18.77 6.45 -14.98
CA ASN A 559 -18.10 5.44 -14.17
C ASN A 559 -18.43 4.01 -14.59
N LEU A 560 -19.71 3.71 -14.91
CA LEU A 560 -20.11 2.40 -15.41
C LEU A 560 -19.52 2.11 -16.79
N SER A 561 -19.44 3.12 -17.65
CA SER A 561 -18.78 2.99 -18.96
C SER A 561 -17.29 2.69 -18.80
N GLU A 562 -16.62 3.33 -17.83
CA GLU A 562 -15.20 3.05 -17.52
C GLU A 562 -15.01 1.64 -16.95
N LEU A 563 -15.93 1.13 -16.14
CA LEU A 563 -15.91 -0.27 -15.73
C LEU A 563 -16.00 -1.21 -16.95
N GLY A 564 -16.86 -0.91 -17.91
CA GLY A 564 -16.94 -1.66 -19.17
C GLY A 564 -15.64 -1.63 -19.97
N ASN A 565 -14.95 -0.48 -20.01
CA ASN A 565 -13.63 -0.36 -20.65
C ASN A 565 -12.57 -1.20 -19.92
N ASN A 566 -12.60 -1.25 -18.59
CA ASN A 566 -11.68 -2.09 -17.82
C ASN A 566 -11.87 -3.58 -18.11
N ILE A 567 -13.13 -4.02 -18.27
CA ILE A 567 -13.42 -5.41 -18.66
C ILE A 567 -12.88 -5.70 -20.08
N ARG A 568 -13.08 -4.78 -21.05
CA ARG A 568 -12.54 -4.96 -22.41
C ARG A 568 -11.01 -5.06 -22.40
N ARG A 569 -10.33 -4.16 -21.67
CA ARG A 569 -8.89 -4.20 -21.55
C ARG A 569 -8.41 -5.53 -20.96
N TYR A 570 -9.07 -6.01 -19.89
CA TYR A 570 -8.77 -7.31 -19.32
C TYR A 570 -8.87 -8.44 -20.37
N CYS A 571 -9.93 -8.45 -21.18
CA CYS A 571 -10.11 -9.45 -22.24
C CYS A 571 -9.04 -9.34 -23.34
N GLU A 572 -8.60 -8.12 -23.68
CA GLU A 572 -7.54 -7.90 -24.67
C GLU A 572 -6.18 -8.40 -24.14
N GLU A 573 -5.89 -8.16 -22.87
CA GLU A 573 -4.65 -8.57 -22.20
C GLU A 573 -4.65 -10.08 -21.85
N ASN A 574 -5.83 -10.69 -21.69
CA ASN A 574 -6.02 -12.09 -21.34
C ASN A 574 -7.02 -12.76 -22.31
N PRO A 575 -6.59 -13.19 -23.52
CA PRO A 575 -7.52 -13.76 -24.52
C PRO A 575 -8.32 -14.97 -24.04
N ASP A 576 -7.77 -15.79 -23.14
CA ASP A 576 -8.43 -16.93 -22.52
C ASP A 576 -9.04 -16.59 -21.14
N GLY A 577 -9.12 -15.29 -20.81
CA GLY A 577 -9.59 -14.79 -19.51
C GLY A 577 -11.12 -14.89 -19.39
N ASP A 578 -11.59 -15.37 -18.25
CA ASP A 578 -13.00 -15.50 -17.91
C ASP A 578 -13.45 -14.45 -16.85
N LEU A 579 -14.75 -14.46 -16.53
CA LEU A 579 -15.31 -13.59 -15.49
C LEU A 579 -14.61 -13.78 -14.15
N ASN A 580 -14.30 -14.99 -13.78
CA ASN A 580 -13.66 -15.33 -12.52
C ASN A 580 -12.25 -14.72 -12.41
N GLY A 581 -11.48 -14.78 -13.50
CA GLY A 581 -10.15 -14.12 -13.60
C GLY A 581 -10.24 -12.60 -13.48
N PHE A 582 -11.21 -11.96 -14.15
CA PHE A 582 -11.46 -10.52 -14.02
C PHE A 582 -11.80 -10.11 -12.58
N LEU A 583 -12.70 -10.86 -11.93
CA LEU A 583 -13.10 -10.60 -10.55
C LEU A 583 -11.93 -10.79 -9.56
N GLN A 584 -11.09 -11.79 -9.80
CA GLN A 584 -9.88 -12.01 -9.01
C GLN A 584 -8.88 -10.85 -9.17
N GLU A 585 -8.60 -10.44 -10.40
CA GLU A 585 -7.69 -9.33 -10.66
C GLU A 585 -8.18 -8.05 -9.98
N THR A 586 -9.47 -7.73 -10.17
CA THR A 586 -10.10 -6.55 -9.56
C THR A 586 -10.05 -6.57 -8.04
N ALA A 587 -10.31 -7.72 -7.41
CA ALA A 587 -10.25 -7.86 -5.95
C ALA A 587 -8.86 -7.59 -5.37
N LEU A 588 -7.81 -7.87 -6.14
CA LEU A 588 -6.41 -7.73 -5.74
C LEU A 588 -5.80 -6.37 -6.10
N LEU A 589 -6.54 -5.46 -6.77
CA LEU A 589 -6.07 -4.12 -7.11
C LEU A 589 -5.88 -3.24 -5.87
N THR A 590 -4.81 -2.45 -5.89
CA THR A 590 -4.52 -1.43 -4.87
C THR A 590 -4.48 -0.04 -5.50
N ASP A 591 -4.57 1.03 -4.68
CA ASP A 591 -4.58 2.42 -5.17
C ASP A 591 -3.30 2.79 -5.95
N ILE A 592 -2.20 2.14 -5.59
CA ILE A 592 -0.89 2.37 -6.21
C ILE A 592 -0.82 1.80 -7.63
N ASP A 593 -1.63 0.77 -7.92
CA ASP A 593 -1.64 0.12 -9.23
C ASP A 593 -2.19 1.07 -10.32
N ASN A 594 -3.03 2.04 -9.94
CA ASN A 594 -3.56 3.08 -10.84
C ASN A 594 -2.63 4.31 -10.97
N TYR A 595 -1.44 4.29 -10.38
CA TYR A 595 -0.52 5.42 -10.45
C TYR A 595 0.14 5.54 -11.84
N ASN A 596 -0.15 6.63 -12.56
CA ASN A 596 0.52 6.99 -13.81
C ASN A 596 1.50 8.16 -13.59
N ALA A 597 2.80 7.91 -13.71
CA ALA A 597 3.85 8.91 -13.51
C ALA A 597 3.85 10.05 -14.56
N GLN A 598 3.21 9.86 -15.71
CA GLN A 598 3.19 10.84 -16.81
C GLN A 598 2.15 11.96 -16.63
N THR A 599 1.24 11.82 -15.65
CA THR A 599 0.22 12.86 -15.41
C THR A 599 0.89 14.11 -14.83
N GLN A 600 0.75 15.24 -15.51
CA GLN A 600 1.29 16.54 -15.12
C GLN A 600 0.55 17.13 -13.91
N ALA A 601 0.80 16.55 -12.72
CA ALA A 601 0.20 16.97 -11.46
C ALA A 601 1.10 16.60 -10.28
N VAL A 602 1.11 17.42 -9.25
CA VAL A 602 1.76 17.14 -7.97
C VAL A 602 1.10 15.93 -7.32
N VAL A 603 1.88 15.02 -6.79
CA VAL A 603 1.36 13.81 -6.15
C VAL A 603 1.28 14.01 -4.64
N MET A 604 0.13 13.72 -4.05
CA MET A 604 -0.11 13.80 -2.61
C MET A 604 -0.44 12.41 -2.08
N MET A 605 0.27 11.93 -1.04
CA MET A 605 0.03 10.61 -0.48
C MET A 605 0.57 10.47 0.94
N THR A 606 0.14 9.40 1.63
CA THR A 606 0.78 9.02 2.89
C THR A 606 2.19 8.48 2.63
N ILE A 607 3.08 8.59 3.63
CA ILE A 607 4.44 8.03 3.53
C ILE A 607 4.41 6.53 3.26
N HIS A 608 3.44 5.79 3.83
CA HIS A 608 3.28 4.36 3.56
C HIS A 608 2.99 4.06 2.09
N SER A 609 2.15 4.89 1.45
CA SER A 609 1.82 4.75 0.03
C SER A 609 2.99 5.14 -0.89
N ALA A 610 3.98 5.89 -0.37
CA ALA A 610 5.16 6.28 -1.13
C ALA A 610 6.23 5.18 -1.23
N LYS A 611 6.09 4.09 -0.47
CA LYS A 611 7.01 2.95 -0.57
C LYS A 611 7.00 2.37 -1.99
N GLY A 612 8.19 2.13 -2.55
CA GLY A 612 8.37 1.69 -3.95
C GLY A 612 8.40 2.83 -4.98
N LEU A 613 7.92 4.03 -4.64
CA LEU A 613 7.95 5.21 -5.53
C LEU A 613 9.20 6.06 -5.31
N GLU A 614 9.46 7.00 -6.24
CA GLU A 614 10.59 7.94 -6.16
C GLU A 614 10.31 9.18 -6.99
N PHE A 615 10.72 10.34 -6.47
CA PHE A 615 10.42 11.65 -7.08
C PHE A 615 11.67 12.53 -7.08
N PRO A 616 11.86 13.40 -8.08
CA PRO A 616 12.91 14.40 -8.06
C PRO A 616 12.87 15.27 -6.80
N ASN A 617 11.69 15.74 -6.40
CA ASN A 617 11.48 16.61 -5.25
C ASN A 617 10.43 16.01 -4.30
N VAL A 618 10.78 15.90 -3.04
CA VAL A 618 9.89 15.39 -2.00
C VAL A 618 9.71 16.43 -0.91
N LEU A 619 8.45 16.70 -0.55
CA LEU A 619 8.07 17.57 0.55
C LEU A 619 7.43 16.72 1.65
N ILE A 620 8.08 16.59 2.81
CA ILE A 620 7.56 15.85 3.97
C ILE A 620 6.96 16.90 4.93
N VAL A 621 5.67 16.81 5.18
CA VAL A 621 4.92 17.78 5.98
C VAL A 621 4.50 17.24 7.33
N GLY A 622 4.38 18.12 8.32
CA GLY A 622 3.94 17.76 9.67
C GLY A 622 4.96 16.89 10.42
N MET A 623 6.24 17.19 10.26
CA MET A 623 7.32 16.54 11.01
C MET A 623 7.38 17.07 12.44
N GLU A 624 6.44 16.58 13.27
CA GLU A 624 6.16 17.06 14.63
C GLU A 624 5.98 15.90 15.61
N GLU A 625 6.50 16.07 16.84
CA GLU A 625 6.20 15.14 17.95
C GLU A 625 4.70 15.09 18.22
N GLY A 626 4.16 13.88 18.28
CA GLY A 626 2.73 13.63 18.41
C GLY A 626 1.98 13.44 17.09
N ILE A 627 2.62 13.72 15.93
CA ILE A 627 2.12 13.44 14.59
C ILE A 627 3.02 12.43 13.90
N PHE A 628 4.30 12.73 13.83
CA PHE A 628 5.32 11.86 13.26
C PHE A 628 6.64 12.00 14.05
N PRO A 629 6.87 11.12 15.04
CA PRO A 629 6.08 9.95 15.45
C PRO A 629 4.73 10.30 16.07
N GLY A 630 3.77 9.37 15.97
CA GLY A 630 2.44 9.52 16.52
C GLY A 630 2.39 9.50 18.05
N MET A 631 1.44 10.22 18.67
CA MET A 631 1.30 10.28 20.13
C MET A 631 1.09 8.91 20.77
N GLN A 632 0.36 8.00 20.11
CA GLN A 632 0.14 6.64 20.60
C GLN A 632 1.48 5.89 20.74
N THR A 633 2.33 5.97 19.72
CA THR A 633 3.65 5.36 19.74
C THR A 633 4.53 5.93 20.83
N ILE A 634 4.50 7.26 21.01
CA ILE A 634 5.34 7.91 22.03
C ILE A 634 4.94 7.48 23.46
N LEU A 635 3.63 7.39 23.76
CA LEU A 635 3.12 7.21 25.12
C LEU A 635 2.83 5.76 25.49
N TYR A 636 2.38 4.95 24.55
CA TYR A 636 1.83 3.61 24.86
C TYR A 636 2.58 2.46 24.18
N GLU A 637 3.30 2.74 23.10
CA GLU A 637 3.98 1.72 22.31
C GLU A 637 5.41 2.16 21.95
N PRO A 638 6.25 2.50 22.94
CA PRO A 638 7.58 3.06 22.69
C PRO A 638 8.49 2.11 21.90
N GLU A 639 8.23 0.81 21.91
CA GLU A 639 8.90 -0.20 21.11
C GLU A 639 8.64 -0.05 19.61
N ASN A 640 7.58 0.67 19.22
CA ASN A 640 7.25 0.94 17.83
C ASN A 640 7.95 2.19 17.27
N ILE A 641 8.73 2.92 18.08
CA ILE A 641 9.45 4.11 17.63
C ILE A 641 10.45 3.79 16.51
N GLU A 642 11.03 2.60 16.53
CA GLU A 642 11.94 2.15 15.48
C GLU A 642 11.21 1.95 14.13
N GLU A 643 9.94 1.51 14.14
CA GLU A 643 9.15 1.42 12.93
C GLU A 643 8.79 2.81 12.37
N GLU A 644 8.39 3.74 13.24
CA GLU A 644 8.16 5.15 12.83
C GLU A 644 9.46 5.78 12.27
N ARG A 645 10.64 5.43 12.82
CA ARG A 645 11.93 5.89 12.28
C ARG A 645 12.24 5.25 10.92
N ARG A 646 11.91 3.97 10.70
CA ARG A 646 11.99 3.34 9.37
C ARG A 646 11.05 4.04 8.39
N LEU A 647 9.88 4.46 8.84
CA LEU A 647 8.95 5.23 8.02
C LEU A 647 9.54 6.60 7.64
N ALA A 648 10.25 7.29 8.56
CA ALA A 648 10.97 8.52 8.25
C ALA A 648 12.11 8.27 7.25
N TYR A 649 12.89 7.20 7.44
CA TYR A 649 13.90 6.76 6.48
C TYR A 649 13.31 6.48 5.09
N VAL A 650 12.14 5.81 5.02
CA VAL A 650 11.44 5.61 3.75
C VAL A 650 11.08 6.95 3.12
N ALA A 651 10.51 7.90 3.88
CA ALA A 651 10.11 9.21 3.35
C ALA A 651 11.32 9.98 2.76
N ILE A 652 12.42 10.05 3.50
CA ILE A 652 13.66 10.72 3.07
C ILE A 652 14.22 10.09 1.79
N THR A 653 14.27 8.76 1.73
CA THR A 653 14.84 8.02 0.59
C THR A 653 13.94 8.00 -0.64
N ARG A 654 12.75 8.65 -0.62
CA ARG A 654 11.94 8.85 -1.85
C ARG A 654 12.47 9.98 -2.72
N ALA A 655 13.25 10.92 -2.14
CA ALA A 655 13.80 12.05 -2.87
C ALA A 655 15.02 11.65 -3.71
N LYS A 656 15.06 12.14 -4.96
CA LYS A 656 16.21 12.00 -5.87
C LYS A 656 17.15 13.20 -5.77
N LYS A 657 16.61 14.43 -5.89
CA LYS A 657 17.37 15.66 -6.04
C LYS A 657 17.24 16.60 -4.84
N LYS A 658 15.99 16.90 -4.44
CA LYS A 658 15.71 17.87 -3.38
C LYS A 658 14.77 17.28 -2.34
N LEU A 659 15.04 17.58 -1.09
CA LEU A 659 14.19 17.20 0.04
C LEU A 659 13.82 18.45 0.82
N TYR A 660 12.52 18.63 1.06
CA TYR A 660 11.94 19.68 1.88
C TYR A 660 11.23 19.04 3.05
N ILE A 661 11.46 19.58 4.25
CA ILE A 661 10.82 19.09 5.46
C ILE A 661 10.13 20.28 6.12
N SER A 662 8.91 20.10 6.60
CA SER A 662 8.20 21.16 7.32
C SER A 662 7.54 20.66 8.60
N SER A 663 7.39 21.60 9.55
CA SER A 663 6.66 21.43 10.79
C SER A 663 5.89 22.71 11.11
N ALA A 664 4.75 22.60 11.82
CA ALA A 664 3.99 23.74 12.32
C ALA A 664 4.12 23.83 13.86
N SER A 665 4.37 25.05 14.37
CA SER A 665 4.48 25.30 15.81
C SER A 665 3.14 25.10 16.53
N THR A 666 2.03 25.35 15.84
CA THR A 666 0.67 25.05 16.29
C THR A 666 -0.08 24.36 15.16
N ARG A 667 -0.87 23.35 15.51
CA ARG A 667 -1.68 22.61 14.54
C ARG A 667 -3.02 22.20 15.14
N MET A 668 -4.09 22.42 14.38
CA MET A 668 -5.42 21.94 14.71
C MET A 668 -5.69 20.61 13.97
N LEU A 669 -5.87 19.55 14.74
CA LEU A 669 -6.28 18.24 14.24
C LEU A 669 -7.50 17.76 15.04
N TYR A 670 -8.51 17.25 14.35
CA TYR A 670 -9.74 16.75 14.94
C TYR A 670 -10.43 17.73 15.89
N GLY A 671 -10.34 19.04 15.59
CA GLY A 671 -10.94 20.12 16.39
C GLY A 671 -10.13 20.51 17.64
N MET A 672 -8.96 19.95 17.86
CA MET A 672 -8.07 20.32 18.95
C MET A 672 -6.80 20.98 18.41
N THR A 673 -6.44 22.15 18.94
CA THR A 673 -5.20 22.82 18.61
C THR A 673 -4.09 22.41 19.58
N ASN A 674 -3.05 21.82 19.05
CA ASN A 674 -1.88 21.39 19.79
C ASN A 674 -0.67 22.26 19.43
N ARG A 675 0.25 22.41 20.40
CA ARG A 675 1.58 22.96 20.18
C ARG A 675 2.57 21.81 20.16
N ASN A 676 3.17 21.57 19.01
CA ASN A 676 4.08 20.47 18.82
C ASN A 676 5.52 20.98 18.68
N ARG A 677 6.49 20.17 19.13
CA ARG A 677 7.91 20.38 18.82
C ARG A 677 8.19 19.78 17.44
N PRO A 678 9.26 20.24 16.76
CA PRO A 678 9.77 19.47 15.62
C PRO A 678 9.99 18.01 15.99
N SER A 679 9.79 17.13 15.01
CA SER A 679 10.00 15.70 15.17
C SER A 679 11.43 15.38 15.57
N ARG A 680 11.62 14.42 16.49
CA ARG A 680 12.94 13.86 16.82
C ARG A 680 13.69 13.37 15.58
N PHE A 681 13.00 12.90 14.57
CA PHE A 681 13.62 12.44 13.32
C PHE A 681 14.29 13.59 12.54
N VAL A 682 13.84 14.83 12.72
CA VAL A 682 14.53 16.03 12.18
C VAL A 682 15.74 16.37 13.04
N GLU A 683 15.63 16.23 14.37
CA GLU A 683 16.75 16.48 15.31
C GLU A 683 17.87 15.43 15.16
N GLU A 684 17.57 14.25 14.62
CA GLU A 684 18.52 13.18 14.30
C GLU A 684 19.32 13.46 13.01
N ILE A 685 18.91 14.43 12.19
CA ILE A 685 19.66 14.87 10.99
C ILE A 685 20.75 15.86 11.42
N PRO A 686 22.01 15.68 11.01
CA PRO A 686 23.09 16.61 11.25
C PRO A 686 22.78 18.04 10.77
N ASP A 687 23.05 19.04 11.60
CA ASP A 687 22.75 20.44 11.32
C ASP A 687 23.40 20.98 10.03
N GLU A 688 24.59 20.47 9.69
CA GLU A 688 25.31 20.82 8.45
C GLU A 688 24.58 20.43 7.18
N LEU A 689 23.70 19.44 7.23
CA LEU A 689 22.90 18.99 6.09
C LEU A 689 21.61 19.81 5.93
N LEU A 690 21.22 20.60 6.94
CA LEU A 690 19.98 21.35 6.97
C LEU A 690 20.20 22.83 6.56
N ASP A 691 19.22 23.37 5.82
CA ASP A 691 18.99 24.82 5.62
C ASP A 691 17.70 25.19 6.38
N LYS A 692 17.90 25.71 7.62
CA LYS A 692 16.79 25.99 8.55
C LYS A 692 16.16 27.34 8.26
N ARG A 693 14.84 27.38 8.01
CA ARG A 693 14.06 28.56 7.68
C ARG A 693 12.78 28.68 8.53
N GLY A 694 12.17 29.84 8.56
CA GLY A 694 10.89 30.08 9.23
C GLY A 694 11.04 30.54 10.68
N ALA A 695 10.00 30.28 11.50
CA ALA A 695 9.99 30.67 12.91
C ALA A 695 11.08 29.91 13.69
N ARG A 696 11.84 30.60 14.53
CA ARG A 696 12.77 29.89 15.42
C ARG A 696 11.95 29.04 16.39
N PRO A 697 12.24 27.73 16.54
CA PRO A 697 11.60 26.92 17.56
C PRO A 697 11.87 27.60 18.91
N MET A 698 10.83 27.85 19.73
CA MET A 698 11.03 28.35 21.09
C MET A 698 11.87 27.31 21.83
N SER A 699 13.09 27.69 22.22
CA SER A 699 13.89 26.88 23.10
C SER A 699 13.19 26.84 24.47
N TYR A 700 12.48 25.76 24.74
CA TYR A 700 12.05 25.46 26.09
C TYR A 700 13.31 25.10 26.88
N GLN A 701 13.72 25.98 27.77
CA GLN A 701 14.64 25.60 28.84
C GLN A 701 13.99 24.43 29.57
N THR A 702 14.57 23.27 29.40
CA THR A 702 14.25 22.11 30.22
C THR A 702 14.50 22.50 31.66
N TYR A 703 13.47 22.71 32.46
CA TYR A 703 13.62 22.66 33.91
C TYR A 703 14.05 21.23 34.21
N GLY A 704 15.37 21.07 34.32
CA GLY A 704 15.99 19.81 34.63
C GLY A 704 15.48 19.34 35.99
N ILE A 705 14.95 18.12 36.01
CA ILE A 705 14.89 17.33 37.22
C ILE A 705 16.35 17.23 37.68
N PRO A 706 16.72 17.66 38.93
CA PRO A 706 18.08 17.56 39.38
C PRO A 706 18.52 16.10 39.37
N GLN A 707 19.44 15.75 38.51
CA GLN A 707 20.17 14.49 38.62
C GLN A 707 20.90 14.54 39.98
N GLN A 708 20.55 13.62 40.86
CA GLN A 708 21.33 13.33 42.06
C GLN A 708 22.75 12.97 41.65
N ARG A 709 23.65 13.92 41.79
CA ARG A 709 25.09 13.63 41.76
C ARG A 709 25.41 12.80 43.00
N SER A 710 25.85 11.56 42.77
CA SER A 710 26.57 10.78 43.79
C SER A 710 27.87 11.50 44.12
N ALA A 711 27.91 12.13 45.28
CA ALA A 711 29.13 12.61 45.90
C ALA A 711 29.41 11.78 47.15
N GLY A 712 30.64 11.29 47.18
CA GLY A 712 31.14 10.43 48.25
C GLY A 712 31.28 11.12 49.59
N GLN A 713 31.23 10.26 50.57
CA GLN A 713 31.70 10.29 51.95
C GLN A 713 32.25 11.61 52.54
N GLY A 714 31.59 12.06 53.60
CA GLY A 714 32.10 13.08 54.50
C GLY A 714 31.16 13.20 55.70
N SER A 715 31.51 12.51 56.80
CA SER A 715 30.82 12.47 58.11
C SER A 715 30.70 13.82 58.73
N ALA A 716 29.53 14.21 59.25
CA ALA A 716 29.41 14.94 60.56
C ALA A 716 27.91 14.94 60.99
N SER A 717 27.74 14.40 62.17
CA SER A 717 26.52 14.35 62.99
C SER A 717 26.05 15.76 63.38
N ARG A 718 24.74 15.98 63.40
CA ARG A 718 24.03 16.71 64.50
C ARG A 718 22.54 16.47 64.46
N GLU A 719 22.06 16.16 65.64
CA GLU A 719 20.70 15.77 66.07
C GLU A 719 19.69 16.92 66.16
N PHE A 720 18.48 16.50 66.41
CA PHE A 720 17.26 17.16 66.94
C PHE A 720 16.45 18.02 65.97
N SER A 721 15.12 17.99 65.93
CA SER A 721 14.05 17.50 66.82
C SER A 721 12.70 17.48 66.03
N LYS A 722 11.86 16.54 66.39
CA LYS A 722 10.40 16.61 66.12
C LYS A 722 9.76 17.55 67.16
N PRO A 723 8.59 18.19 66.93
CA PRO A 723 7.35 17.53 67.29
C PRO A 723 6.09 17.80 66.39
N SER A 724 5.27 16.88 66.36
CA SER A 724 3.84 16.69 66.78
C SER A 724 2.74 17.26 65.91
N SER A 725 2.00 16.33 65.34
CA SER A 725 0.53 16.08 65.34
C SER A 725 -0.44 17.27 65.42
N GLN A 726 -1.37 17.33 64.47
CA GLN A 726 -2.83 17.34 64.71
C GLN A 726 -3.61 17.23 63.38
N SER A 727 -4.44 16.20 63.22
CA SER A 727 -5.67 16.14 62.48
C SER A 727 -6.81 16.35 63.47
N PRO A 728 -8.07 16.53 63.16
CA PRO A 728 -8.80 16.42 61.87
C PRO A 728 -9.92 17.47 61.70
N ALA A 729 -10.51 17.61 60.52
CA ALA A 729 -11.92 17.93 60.41
C ALA A 729 -12.49 17.51 59.04
N ARG A 730 -13.46 16.60 59.10
CA ARG A 730 -14.42 16.28 58.07
C ARG A 730 -15.35 17.45 57.78
N VAL A 731 -15.68 17.76 56.56
CA VAL A 731 -16.98 18.26 56.16
C VAL A 731 -17.39 17.72 54.76
N SER A 732 -18.63 17.29 54.73
CA SER A 732 -19.43 16.58 53.80
C SER A 732 -19.70 17.19 52.43
N ASN A 733 -19.99 16.28 51.49
CA ASN A 733 -20.88 16.30 50.32
C ASN A 733 -21.66 17.57 49.99
N ALA A 734 -21.53 18.01 48.72
CA ALA A 734 -22.70 18.47 47.96
C ALA A 734 -22.40 18.42 46.44
N ILE A 735 -23.23 17.68 45.73
CA ILE A 735 -23.36 17.67 44.26
C ILE A 735 -24.19 18.93 43.92
N PRO A 736 -23.90 19.63 42.84
CA PRO A 736 -24.95 20.31 42.11
C PRO A 736 -25.05 19.85 40.64
N GLN A 737 -26.33 19.69 40.31
CA GLN A 737 -26.91 19.39 39.02
C GLN A 737 -26.63 20.47 37.96
N LYS A 738 -26.69 20.01 36.67
CA LYS A 738 -26.77 20.84 35.47
C LYS A 738 -27.95 21.83 35.51
N PRO A 739 -27.88 22.94 34.78
CA PRO A 739 -29.01 23.40 34.01
C PRO A 739 -28.76 23.50 32.51
N ALA A 740 -29.85 23.36 31.80
CA ALA A 740 -30.00 23.39 30.36
C ALA A 740 -30.24 24.82 29.84
N TYR A 741 -29.83 25.05 28.58
CA TYR A 741 -30.43 25.92 27.55
C TYR A 741 -30.80 27.41 27.83
N GLY A 742 -30.30 28.25 26.90
CA GLY A 742 -30.82 29.56 26.62
C GLY A 742 -30.06 30.32 25.55
N PHE A 743 -30.54 30.34 24.31
CA PHE A 743 -30.10 31.27 23.25
C PHE A 743 -30.42 32.70 23.65
N SER A 744 -29.46 33.63 23.44
CA SER A 744 -29.79 35.01 23.04
C SER A 744 -28.51 35.74 22.53
N ALA A 745 -28.69 36.40 21.41
CA ALA A 745 -27.74 37.33 20.83
C ALA A 745 -27.71 38.68 21.59
N SER A 746 -26.54 39.27 21.76
CA SER A 746 -26.32 40.67 21.46
C SER A 746 -24.93 41.17 21.95
N SER A 747 -24.30 41.90 21.05
CA SER A 747 -23.49 43.13 21.25
C SER A 747 -22.27 43.16 22.15
N GLY A 748 -21.12 43.35 21.50
CA GLY A 748 -20.19 44.43 21.76
C GLY A 748 -19.27 44.34 22.97
N PHE A 749 -17.97 44.18 22.67
CA PHE A 749 -17.00 45.10 23.28
C PHE A 749 -15.67 45.11 22.52
N SER A 750 -15.20 46.31 22.22
CA SER A 750 -13.93 46.69 21.64
C SER A 750 -12.77 46.39 22.58
N GLY A 751 -11.68 45.83 22.03
CA GLY A 751 -10.37 45.76 22.68
C GLY A 751 -9.28 45.96 21.64
N VAL A 752 -8.59 47.08 21.75
CA VAL A 752 -7.57 47.62 20.87
C VAL A 752 -6.32 46.71 20.84
N GLY A 753 -5.97 46.21 19.68
CA GLY A 753 -4.66 45.64 19.39
C GLY A 753 -4.23 46.07 17.97
N ALA A 754 -3.16 46.85 17.88
CA ALA A 754 -2.68 47.49 16.68
C ALA A 754 -2.39 46.50 15.55
N LYS A 755 -3.16 46.58 14.47
CA LYS A 755 -2.87 45.96 13.19
C LYS A 755 -1.78 46.75 12.47
N LYS A 756 -0.70 46.06 12.03
CA LYS A 756 0.14 46.54 10.93
C LYS A 756 -0.73 46.76 9.69
N PRO A 757 -0.47 47.80 8.85
CA PRO A 757 -1.30 48.03 7.69
C PRO A 757 -1.18 46.88 6.70
N ALA A 758 -2.33 46.28 6.34
CA ALA A 758 -2.45 45.38 5.22
C ALA A 758 -2.02 46.11 3.94
N ALA A 759 -1.21 45.45 3.13
CA ALA A 759 -0.89 45.90 1.78
C ALA A 759 -2.23 46.16 1.06
N ALA A 760 -2.34 47.27 0.32
CA ALA A 760 -3.53 47.66 -0.43
C ALA A 760 -3.96 46.49 -1.32
N ALA A 761 -5.20 46.02 -1.16
CA ALA A 761 -5.78 45.01 -2.01
C ALA A 761 -5.73 45.49 -3.46
N GLN A 762 -4.98 44.80 -4.31
CA GLN A 762 -4.93 45.07 -5.76
C GLN A 762 -6.33 44.77 -6.32
N SER A 763 -6.94 45.77 -6.98
CA SER A 763 -8.21 45.59 -7.69
C SER A 763 -7.91 45.02 -9.09
N TYR A 764 -8.57 43.96 -9.46
CA TYR A 764 -8.46 43.34 -10.78
C TYR A 764 -9.73 43.57 -11.59
N SER A 765 -9.58 43.77 -12.92
CA SER A 765 -10.68 43.97 -13.85
C SER A 765 -10.63 42.99 -15.02
N VAL A 766 -11.78 42.63 -15.59
CA VAL A 766 -11.84 41.80 -16.79
C VAL A 766 -11.12 42.51 -17.95
N GLY A 767 -10.29 41.79 -18.67
CA GLY A 767 -9.45 42.30 -19.77
C GLY A 767 -8.06 42.76 -19.33
N GLU A 768 -7.74 42.82 -18.05
CA GLU A 768 -6.38 43.15 -17.59
C GLU A 768 -5.44 41.96 -17.84
N THR A 769 -4.20 42.27 -18.24
CA THR A 769 -3.12 41.28 -18.38
C THR A 769 -2.38 41.14 -17.06
N VAL A 770 -2.19 39.89 -16.64
CA VAL A 770 -1.49 39.53 -15.40
C VAL A 770 -0.47 38.44 -15.65
N LYS A 771 0.60 38.45 -14.88
CA LYS A 771 1.66 37.46 -14.94
C LYS A 771 1.66 36.62 -13.68
N HIS A 772 1.53 35.31 -13.86
CA HIS A 772 1.66 34.33 -12.82
C HIS A 772 3.02 33.65 -12.91
N LYS A 773 3.69 33.45 -11.78
CA LYS A 773 5.07 32.93 -11.73
C LYS A 773 5.25 31.62 -12.50
N ALA A 774 4.31 30.66 -12.37
CA ALA A 774 4.37 29.35 -13.01
C ALA A 774 3.63 29.25 -14.36
N TYR A 775 2.56 30.06 -14.57
CA TYR A 775 1.73 29.96 -15.79
C TYR A 775 2.05 30.99 -16.86
N GLY A 776 2.93 31.95 -16.53
CA GLY A 776 3.28 33.03 -17.45
C GLY A 776 2.18 34.10 -17.56
N THR A 777 2.17 34.84 -18.68
CA THR A 777 1.22 35.91 -18.94
C THR A 777 -0.15 35.35 -19.30
N GLY A 778 -1.22 36.01 -18.80
CA GLY A 778 -2.60 35.65 -19.07
C GLY A 778 -3.55 36.83 -18.94
N VAL A 779 -4.71 36.76 -19.58
CA VAL A 779 -5.75 37.80 -19.58
C VAL A 779 -6.89 37.39 -18.67
N ILE A 780 -7.36 38.30 -17.80
CA ILE A 780 -8.49 38.06 -16.91
C ILE A 780 -9.79 38.06 -17.71
N LEU A 781 -10.46 36.89 -17.72
CA LEU A 781 -11.75 36.68 -18.37
C LEU A 781 -12.93 36.96 -17.44
N GLY A 782 -12.76 36.77 -16.14
CA GLY A 782 -13.82 36.91 -15.16
C GLY A 782 -13.29 37.29 -13.78
N VAL A 783 -14.06 38.10 -13.05
CA VAL A 783 -13.75 38.55 -11.68
C VAL A 783 -14.96 38.33 -10.81
N GLN A 784 -14.86 37.45 -9.83
CA GLN A 784 -15.93 37.16 -8.87
C GLN A 784 -15.47 37.51 -7.46
N LYS A 785 -16.09 38.54 -6.87
CA LYS A 785 -15.80 38.96 -5.49
C LYS A 785 -16.42 37.97 -4.50
N MET A 786 -15.63 37.51 -3.55
CA MET A 786 -16.03 36.68 -2.42
C MET A 786 -15.84 37.46 -1.10
N ALA A 787 -16.36 36.98 0.02
CA ALA A 787 -16.39 37.70 1.28
C ALA A 787 -15.01 38.22 1.75
N ASN A 788 -13.91 37.48 1.49
CA ASN A 788 -12.56 37.84 1.93
C ASN A 788 -11.49 37.80 0.83
N ASP A 789 -11.88 37.56 -0.45
CA ASP A 789 -10.94 37.42 -1.57
C ASP A 789 -11.67 37.67 -2.91
N THR A 790 -10.91 37.64 -4.01
CA THR A 790 -11.44 37.76 -5.37
C THR A 790 -10.98 36.58 -6.19
N MET A 791 -11.93 35.79 -6.71
CA MET A 791 -11.65 34.73 -7.67
C MET A 791 -11.53 35.31 -9.05
N LEU A 792 -10.42 35.05 -9.72
CA LEU A 792 -10.10 35.46 -11.07
C LEU A 792 -10.14 34.27 -12.01
N GLU A 793 -10.82 34.41 -13.13
CA GLU A 793 -10.75 33.45 -14.22
C GLU A 793 -9.79 34.04 -15.28
N ILE A 794 -8.64 33.40 -15.50
CA ILE A 794 -7.53 33.92 -16.29
C ILE A 794 -7.22 32.93 -17.42
N ALA A 795 -7.18 33.44 -18.66
CA ALA A 795 -6.70 32.69 -19.82
C ALA A 795 -5.19 32.92 -19.99
N PHE A 796 -4.40 31.91 -19.65
CA PHE A 796 -2.95 31.93 -19.84
C PHE A 796 -2.57 31.38 -21.23
N GLU A 797 -1.57 31.95 -21.86
CA GLU A 797 -1.12 31.57 -23.19
C GLU A 797 -0.65 30.11 -23.30
N LYS A 798 -0.01 29.61 -22.25
CA LYS A 798 0.63 28.28 -22.26
C LYS A 798 -0.25 27.15 -21.71
N VAL A 799 -1.22 27.43 -20.82
CA VAL A 799 -1.93 26.42 -20.01
C VAL A 799 -3.46 26.57 -20.04
N GLY A 800 -3.98 27.46 -20.92
CA GLY A 800 -5.42 27.71 -21.06
C GLY A 800 -6.03 28.43 -19.86
N THR A 801 -7.36 28.33 -19.69
CA THR A 801 -8.10 29.08 -18.67
C THR A 801 -8.01 28.41 -17.30
N LYS A 802 -7.68 29.23 -16.28
CA LYS A 802 -7.58 28.82 -14.87
C LYS A 802 -8.38 29.73 -13.96
N LYS A 803 -8.97 29.17 -12.89
CA LYS A 803 -9.62 29.94 -11.80
C LYS A 803 -8.67 30.01 -10.61
N ILE A 804 -8.32 31.21 -10.19
CA ILE A 804 -7.27 31.45 -9.19
C ILE A 804 -7.74 32.54 -8.22
N MET A 805 -7.35 32.46 -6.95
CA MET A 805 -7.69 33.44 -5.91
C MET A 805 -6.63 34.55 -5.87
N ALA A 806 -7.05 35.79 -6.03
CA ALA A 806 -6.19 36.96 -6.22
C ALA A 806 -5.17 37.19 -5.09
N ASN A 807 -5.58 37.01 -3.82
CA ASN A 807 -4.72 37.26 -2.67
C ASN A 807 -3.65 36.18 -2.47
N TYR A 808 -3.80 35.02 -3.14
CA TYR A 808 -2.89 33.87 -2.97
C TYR A 808 -1.98 33.66 -4.19
N ALA A 809 -2.41 34.06 -5.36
CA ALA A 809 -1.72 33.74 -6.62
C ALA A 809 -0.49 34.64 -6.91
N LYS A 810 -0.18 35.64 -6.08
CA LYS A 810 0.96 36.61 -6.28
C LYS A 810 1.06 37.04 -7.76
N LEU A 811 -0.07 37.53 -8.31
CA LEU A 811 -0.14 37.99 -9.66
C LEU A 811 0.52 39.37 -9.76
N GLU A 812 1.35 39.56 -10.78
CA GLU A 812 1.91 40.86 -11.17
C GLU A 812 1.06 41.40 -12.32
N LYS A 813 0.63 42.67 -12.24
CA LYS A 813 -0.03 43.35 -13.36
C LYS A 813 1.02 43.79 -14.37
N GLU A 814 0.79 43.49 -15.64
CA GLU A 814 1.59 44.05 -16.77
C GLU A 814 1.15 45.41 -17.16
#